data_a4ace0214fbf3f21a47f7e2cf0c17799
#
_entry.id   a4ace0214fbf3f21a47f7e2cf0c17799
#
_cell.length_a   1.000
_cell.length_b   1.000
_cell.length_c   1.000
_cell.angle_alpha   90.00
_cell.angle_beta   90.00
_cell.angle_gamma   90.00
#
_symmetry.space_group_name_H-M   'P 1'
#
loop_
_entity.id
_entity.type
_entity.pdbx_description
1 polymer ?
#
loop_
_entity_poly.entity_id
_entity_poly.type
_entity_poly.pdbx_seq_one_letter_code
_entity_poly.pdbx_strand_id
1 'polypeptide(L)'
;MKKIVGKRVMGMALAAVLLLSPLSCFGVGTAYAATQYEMKTEKTVTRGVTYEKNSRMTDAGVQNIHVMKVDLRESTLEIKEVESKGDYGLKETVKKLLTDNGAVAGVNSDFFGLSGSYSAAFGPIVRDGEVISAGMTLNKTEGQYAAFFMDEDGNPFFDYFTMTAKFGNEKKMLELAGMNKFASLVFPAYLDRNAMSNTSSLDKRFEKLVKFVVENDEITYISAEGENVTVPANGYVIVMSADYRKNAAHMFTVGDAVVLDVTSSVDLDEMETSFGGGGKLLVDGKITTANSIVASGRQPRTAFGVSKDGNTAIFMVVDGRGDSIGATHWELGLLMQEYGAYEAMHLDGGGSSTMVAKTAEDGAMTVQNEVSEGSERKVINAVGIFQNAKQGKIKEIRIQPSATRALMGRGVTFTVYGLDEYYNRIEIPANQVKMQAIGVSGKWEGYTFTPSTAGTYTVTATYNKMGAYHIGAVSSKTARLKPTNDSIKLKVGETANIAMTLYDTDGFMHWASTTTKYSVGNPAIGTMNSNVFTAKKEGSTNIKCEKDGAVAYITVTVGDVEAAKKPVVAEVKDVLDQKVTKKNDGAYYFNVAGKIAYTGTEEIDEKVYNDARSKVKSYVDANANVAIYGGLNDIQSKKKLDSLSWTGQYRFLSRGGVSLAMVAATNGGINATDATQWAKFTADIEKANNNTIVLVTDQTPSDWKSAAEANYLRAVLNKYVEQGKKVFVVSCYNKSYWSSVKDGVRYINLPNLWQADGTVNENYTMLRFRVKDGNVSYEAVNIK
;
A
#
# COMPACT_ATOMS: atom_id res chain seq x y z
N MET A 1 13.07 -7.88 51.26
CA MET A 1 11.69 -8.41 51.14
C MET A 1 11.10 -7.88 49.85
N LYS A 2 11.12 -8.70 48.88
CA LYS A 2 10.07 -9.47 48.20
C LYS A 2 8.94 -8.63 47.63
N LYS A 3 8.94 -8.64 46.24
CA LYS A 3 7.81 -8.67 45.29
C LYS A 3 7.00 -7.35 45.14
N ILE A 4 6.78 -6.84 43.99
CA ILE A 4 6.12 -7.46 42.81
C ILE A 4 6.60 -6.78 41.54
N VAL A 5 7.12 -7.55 40.59
CA VAL A 5 7.30 -7.20 39.18
C VAL A 5 6.05 -7.69 38.45
N GLY A 6 5.19 -6.76 38.08
CA GLY A 6 4.06 -7.05 37.20
C GLY A 6 4.51 -6.96 35.75
N LYS A 7 4.80 -8.10 35.17
CA LYS A 7 4.95 -8.23 33.71
C LYS A 7 3.63 -7.91 33.02
N ARG A 8 3.56 -6.81 32.28
CA ARG A 8 2.69 -6.71 31.11
C ARG A 8 3.58 -6.51 29.89
N VAL A 9 4.01 -7.62 29.35
CA VAL A 9 4.50 -7.72 27.99
C VAL A 9 3.26 -7.64 27.10
N MET A 10 3.04 -6.49 26.50
CA MET A 10 2.11 -6.38 25.40
C MET A 10 2.90 -6.83 24.15
N GLY A 11 2.95 -8.16 23.97
CA GLY A 11 3.44 -8.77 22.76
C GLY A 11 2.47 -8.48 21.64
N MET A 12 3.00 -8.06 20.49
CA MET A 12 2.28 -8.19 19.22
C MET A 12 1.94 -9.67 19.04
N ALA A 13 0.72 -10.06 19.42
CA ALA A 13 0.20 -11.37 19.12
C ALA A 13 -0.23 -11.39 17.65
N LEU A 14 0.66 -11.88 16.77
CA LEU A 14 0.28 -12.37 15.47
C LEU A 14 -0.50 -13.68 15.68
N ALA A 15 -1.81 -13.60 15.78
CA ALA A 15 -2.66 -14.78 15.77
C ALA A 15 -2.91 -15.16 14.30
N ALA A 16 -2.14 -16.10 13.79
CA ALA A 16 -2.50 -16.82 12.57
C ALA A 16 -3.64 -17.78 12.93
N VAL A 17 -4.87 -17.41 12.66
CA VAL A 17 -6.02 -18.31 12.74
C VAL A 17 -6.19 -18.97 11.38
N LEU A 18 -5.79 -20.23 11.30
CA LEU A 18 -6.15 -21.15 10.22
C LEU A 18 -7.63 -21.52 10.35
N LEU A 19 -8.50 -20.84 9.61
CA LEU A 19 -9.87 -21.31 9.38
C LEU A 19 -9.92 -22.10 8.06
N LEU A 20 -9.74 -23.41 8.17
CA LEU A 20 -10.15 -24.37 7.16
C LEU A 20 -11.65 -24.58 7.30
N SER A 21 -12.43 -23.98 6.44
CA SER A 21 -13.84 -24.36 6.25
C SER A 21 -14.03 -24.96 4.86
N PRO A 22 -14.54 -26.20 4.77
CA PRO A 22 -14.95 -26.75 3.49
C PRO A 22 -16.40 -26.32 3.20
N LEU A 23 -16.62 -25.45 2.24
CA LEU A 23 -17.92 -25.28 1.63
C LEU A 23 -17.85 -25.66 0.16
N SER A 24 -18.25 -26.91 -0.11
CA SER A 24 -18.66 -27.33 -1.43
C SER A 24 -20.16 -27.03 -1.58
N CYS A 25 -20.52 -26.06 -2.42
CA CYS A 25 -21.86 -25.96 -3.00
C CYS A 25 -21.74 -25.45 -4.44
N PHE A 26 -22.34 -26.20 -5.33
CA PHE A 26 -22.36 -26.02 -6.78
C PHE A 26 -23.17 -24.78 -7.20
N GLY A 27 -22.57 -23.95 -8.01
CA GLY A 27 -23.20 -22.90 -8.82
C GLY A 27 -22.14 -22.38 -9.79
N VAL A 28 -22.47 -22.18 -11.05
CA VAL A 28 -21.58 -21.59 -12.07
C VAL A 28 -21.29 -20.15 -11.63
N GLY A 29 -20.33 -19.99 -10.72
CA GLY A 29 -19.84 -18.73 -10.19
C GLY A 29 -18.42 -18.50 -10.63
N THR A 30 -18.08 -17.29 -10.96
CA THR A 30 -16.69 -16.81 -11.04
C THR A 30 -15.96 -17.26 -9.78
N ALA A 31 -14.92 -18.08 -9.94
CA ALA A 31 -14.19 -18.63 -8.80
C ALA A 31 -13.66 -17.51 -7.91
N TYR A 32 -14.05 -17.52 -6.63
CA TYR A 32 -13.49 -16.65 -5.60
C TYR A 32 -11.97 -16.91 -5.50
N ALA A 33 -11.20 -15.83 -5.44
CA ALA A 33 -9.75 -15.94 -5.28
C ALA A 33 -9.41 -16.47 -3.88
N ALA A 34 -9.14 -17.78 -3.79
CA ALA A 34 -8.89 -18.45 -2.52
C ALA A 34 -7.59 -17.96 -1.87
N THR A 35 -7.68 -17.47 -0.65
CA THR A 35 -6.52 -16.99 0.12
C THR A 35 -5.59 -18.16 0.47
N GLN A 36 -4.33 -18.05 0.08
CA GLN A 36 -3.27 -19.00 0.38
C GLN A 36 -2.42 -18.56 1.58
N TYR A 37 -2.20 -17.25 1.72
CA TYR A 37 -1.48 -16.65 2.83
C TYR A 37 -1.88 -15.18 2.97
N GLU A 38 -1.88 -14.64 4.19
CA GLU A 38 -2.18 -13.23 4.45
C GLU A 38 -1.24 -12.59 5.47
N MET A 39 -1.02 -11.30 5.30
CA MET A 39 -0.31 -10.45 6.24
C MET A 39 -1.21 -9.28 6.63
N LYS A 40 -1.50 -9.16 7.92
CA LYS A 40 -2.32 -8.07 8.46
C LYS A 40 -1.48 -7.12 9.28
N THR A 41 -1.77 -5.84 9.14
CA THR A 41 -1.26 -4.78 10.02
C THR A 41 -2.44 -3.92 10.46
N GLU A 42 -2.48 -3.58 11.73
CA GLU A 42 -3.53 -2.74 12.30
C GLU A 42 -2.93 -1.48 12.92
N LYS A 43 -3.59 -0.36 12.74
CA LYS A 43 -3.25 0.93 13.33
C LYS A 43 -4.50 1.56 13.96
N THR A 44 -4.31 2.27 15.06
CA THR A 44 -5.37 3.08 15.64
C THR A 44 -5.45 4.43 14.91
N VAL A 45 -6.64 4.84 14.49
CA VAL A 45 -6.91 6.17 13.95
C VAL A 45 -7.28 7.11 15.08
N THR A 46 -8.34 6.77 15.79
CA THR A 46 -8.80 7.45 17.00
C THR A 46 -9.55 6.45 17.88
N ARG A 47 -10.02 6.86 19.06
CA ARG A 47 -10.86 6.02 19.90
C ARG A 47 -12.11 5.59 19.12
N GLY A 48 -12.38 4.29 19.11
CA GLY A 48 -13.48 3.70 18.34
C GLY A 48 -13.22 3.55 16.84
N VAL A 49 -12.05 3.93 16.32
CA VAL A 49 -11.70 3.77 14.88
C VAL A 49 -10.36 3.05 14.71
N THR A 50 -10.38 1.92 14.02
CA THR A 50 -9.19 1.16 13.63
C THR A 50 -9.04 1.10 12.13
N TYR A 51 -7.80 1.06 11.65
CA TYR A 51 -7.44 0.81 10.26
C TYR A 51 -6.64 -0.49 10.16
N GLU A 52 -7.08 -1.41 9.30
CA GLU A 52 -6.38 -2.65 8.97
C GLU A 52 -5.96 -2.63 7.50
N LYS A 53 -4.69 -2.95 7.23
CA LYS A 53 -4.24 -3.37 5.90
C LYS A 53 -4.06 -4.88 5.89
N ASN A 54 -4.72 -5.56 4.98
CA ASN A 54 -4.59 -6.98 4.76
C ASN A 54 -4.06 -7.23 3.33
N SER A 55 -2.83 -7.71 3.23
CA SER A 55 -2.23 -8.14 1.97
C SER A 55 -2.31 -9.65 1.87
N ARG A 56 -3.01 -10.16 0.86
CA ARG A 56 -3.26 -11.60 0.66
C ARG A 56 -2.56 -12.10 -0.61
N MET A 57 -1.94 -13.25 -0.51
CA MET A 57 -1.66 -14.09 -1.67
C MET A 57 -2.86 -15.01 -1.88
N THR A 58 -3.51 -14.87 -3.00
CA THR A 58 -4.61 -15.73 -3.43
C THR A 58 -4.16 -16.62 -4.60
N ASP A 59 -4.95 -17.61 -4.97
CA ASP A 59 -4.70 -18.42 -6.18
C ASP A 59 -4.79 -17.61 -7.49
N ALA A 60 -5.41 -16.43 -7.45
CA ALA A 60 -5.49 -15.50 -8.58
C ALA A 60 -4.37 -14.43 -8.58
N GLY A 61 -3.63 -14.27 -7.48
CA GLY A 61 -2.57 -13.27 -7.31
C GLY A 61 -2.66 -12.50 -6.01
N VAL A 62 -1.87 -11.42 -5.90
CA VAL A 62 -1.84 -10.56 -4.71
C VAL A 62 -3.11 -9.70 -4.65
N GLN A 63 -3.74 -9.62 -3.48
CA GLN A 63 -4.88 -8.76 -3.20
C GLN A 63 -4.61 -7.92 -1.96
N ASN A 64 -4.63 -6.60 -2.10
CA ASN A 64 -4.48 -5.65 -1.00
C ASN A 64 -5.83 -5.07 -0.62
N ILE A 65 -6.20 -5.20 0.65
CA ILE A 65 -7.48 -4.79 1.22
C ILE A 65 -7.20 -3.83 2.36
N HIS A 66 -7.87 -2.71 2.36
CA HIS A 66 -7.79 -1.66 3.37
C HIS A 66 -9.15 -1.52 4.02
N VAL A 67 -9.22 -1.65 5.34
CA VAL A 67 -10.47 -1.63 6.09
C VAL A 67 -10.38 -0.66 7.25
N MET A 68 -11.39 0.19 7.41
CA MET A 68 -11.61 0.94 8.64
C MET A 68 -12.88 0.44 9.31
N LYS A 69 -12.81 0.20 10.62
CA LYS A 69 -13.96 -0.12 11.46
C LYS A 69 -14.21 1.01 12.44
N VAL A 70 -15.45 1.44 12.51
CA VAL A 70 -15.92 2.55 13.34
C VAL A 70 -16.96 2.02 14.32
N ASP A 71 -16.72 2.19 15.62
CA ASP A 71 -17.70 1.88 16.65
C ASP A 71 -18.72 3.03 16.76
N LEU A 72 -19.92 2.82 16.24
CA LEU A 72 -21.00 3.82 16.23
C LEU A 72 -21.58 4.13 17.62
N ARG A 73 -21.20 3.36 18.65
CA ARG A 73 -21.57 3.64 20.06
C ARG A 73 -20.67 4.68 20.71
N GLU A 74 -19.54 5.00 20.09
CA GLU A 74 -18.63 6.04 20.59
C GLU A 74 -19.24 7.42 20.26
N SER A 75 -19.86 8.04 21.23
CA SER A 75 -20.65 9.27 21.10
C SER A 75 -19.86 10.51 20.62
N THR A 76 -18.54 10.40 20.56
CA THR A 76 -17.68 11.45 20.03
C THR A 76 -17.36 11.30 18.56
N LEU A 77 -17.82 10.19 17.94
CA LEU A 77 -17.63 9.93 16.53
C LEU A 77 -18.86 10.30 15.72
N GLU A 78 -18.65 10.84 14.54
CA GLU A 78 -19.64 11.09 13.53
C GLU A 78 -19.16 10.65 12.16
N ILE A 79 -20.08 10.16 11.33
CA ILE A 79 -19.84 9.86 9.92
C ILE A 79 -20.65 10.85 9.11
N LYS A 80 -19.96 11.64 8.28
CA LYS A 80 -20.62 12.65 7.44
C LYS A 80 -20.06 12.62 6.02
N GLU A 81 -20.93 12.91 5.09
CA GLU A 81 -20.51 13.25 3.74
C GLU A 81 -19.81 14.62 3.73
N VAL A 82 -18.81 14.81 2.88
CA VAL A 82 -18.08 16.06 2.71
C VAL A 82 -17.82 16.38 1.24
N GLU A 83 -17.98 17.65 0.90
CA GLU A 83 -17.70 18.24 -0.41
C GLU A 83 -16.58 19.30 -0.31
N SER A 84 -16.18 19.84 -1.46
CA SER A 84 -15.20 20.93 -1.52
C SER A 84 -15.71 22.20 -0.79
N LYS A 85 -14.86 22.81 0.03
CA LYS A 85 -15.11 24.15 0.62
C LYS A 85 -14.93 25.30 -0.38
N GLY A 86 -14.52 24.99 -1.62
CA GLY A 86 -14.47 25.94 -2.71
C GLY A 86 -15.84 26.19 -3.33
N ASP A 87 -15.84 26.42 -4.65
CA ASP A 87 -17.09 26.58 -5.41
C ASP A 87 -17.92 25.28 -5.33
N TYR A 88 -19.23 25.43 -5.18
CA TYR A 88 -20.17 24.31 -5.10
C TYR A 88 -20.06 23.39 -6.32
N GLY A 89 -19.94 22.10 -6.07
CA GLY A 89 -19.75 21.08 -7.10
C GLY A 89 -18.32 20.99 -7.67
N LEU A 90 -17.34 21.66 -7.08
CA LEU A 90 -15.92 21.53 -7.47
C LEU A 90 -15.35 20.18 -7.01
N LYS A 91 -14.75 19.45 -7.93
CA LYS A 91 -14.08 18.19 -7.64
C LYS A 91 -12.70 18.43 -7.01
N GLU A 92 -12.39 17.68 -5.94
CA GLU A 92 -11.09 17.70 -5.28
C GLU A 92 -10.61 16.29 -4.90
N THR A 93 -9.36 16.13 -4.49
CA THR A 93 -8.85 14.84 -4.01
C THR A 93 -9.50 14.46 -2.68
N VAL A 94 -9.68 13.16 -2.43
CA VAL A 94 -10.27 12.66 -1.17
C VAL A 94 -9.51 13.19 0.04
N LYS A 95 -8.17 13.17 -0.02
CA LYS A 95 -7.34 13.72 1.06
C LYS A 95 -7.63 15.19 1.32
N LYS A 96 -7.81 16.00 0.26
CA LYS A 96 -8.11 17.43 0.42
C LYS A 96 -9.51 17.64 0.99
N LEU A 97 -10.52 16.93 0.47
CA LEU A 97 -11.89 17.00 0.97
C LEU A 97 -11.94 16.72 2.48
N LEU A 98 -11.34 15.59 2.91
CA LEU A 98 -11.34 15.20 4.32
C LEU A 98 -10.55 16.16 5.20
N THR A 99 -9.36 16.60 4.75
CA THR A 99 -8.50 17.50 5.53
C THR A 99 -9.15 18.87 5.73
N ASP A 100 -9.69 19.47 4.66
CA ASP A 100 -10.31 20.80 4.71
C ASP A 100 -11.57 20.81 5.58
N ASN A 101 -12.28 19.69 5.65
CA ASN A 101 -13.47 19.53 6.48
C ASN A 101 -13.18 19.08 7.92
N GLY A 102 -11.93 18.72 8.25
CA GLY A 102 -11.54 18.37 9.62
C GLY A 102 -11.81 16.91 10.00
N ALA A 103 -12.05 16.03 9.03
CA ALA A 103 -12.19 14.60 9.27
C ALA A 103 -10.85 13.99 9.72
N VAL A 104 -10.90 12.90 10.48
CA VAL A 104 -9.71 12.13 10.90
C VAL A 104 -9.41 10.96 9.96
N ALA A 105 -10.42 10.50 9.21
CA ALA A 105 -10.28 9.47 8.19
C ALA A 105 -11.49 9.49 7.24
N GLY A 106 -11.44 8.71 6.16
CA GLY A 106 -12.56 8.52 5.26
C GLY A 106 -12.17 7.90 3.92
N VAL A 107 -13.16 7.80 3.04
CA VAL A 107 -13.02 7.25 1.67
C VAL A 107 -13.78 8.13 0.67
N ASN A 108 -13.49 7.96 -0.64
CA ASN A 108 -14.36 8.51 -1.68
C ASN A 108 -15.77 7.94 -1.58
N SER A 109 -16.78 8.68 -2.04
CA SER A 109 -18.19 8.29 -1.91
C SER A 109 -18.85 8.02 -3.27
N ASP A 110 -19.68 8.92 -3.69
CA ASP A 110 -20.69 8.75 -4.72
C ASP A 110 -20.14 8.75 -6.15
N PHE A 111 -20.94 8.27 -7.06
CA PHE A 111 -20.71 8.40 -8.51
C PHE A 111 -20.98 9.83 -8.96
N PHE A 112 -20.27 10.23 -10.00
CA PHE A 112 -20.34 11.58 -10.56
C PHE A 112 -19.92 11.65 -12.03
N GLY A 113 -20.17 12.76 -12.68
CA GLY A 113 -19.67 13.04 -14.04
C GLY A 113 -18.15 13.26 -14.06
N LEU A 114 -17.42 12.45 -14.84
CA LEU A 114 -15.96 12.49 -14.88
C LEU A 114 -15.39 13.73 -15.58
N SER A 115 -16.08 14.28 -16.61
CA SER A 115 -15.59 15.40 -17.40
C SER A 115 -15.59 16.73 -16.63
N GLY A 116 -14.61 17.60 -16.95
CA GLY A 116 -14.49 18.94 -16.37
C GLY A 116 -14.08 18.94 -14.88
N SER A 117 -14.04 20.14 -14.31
CA SER A 117 -13.65 20.37 -12.90
C SER A 117 -14.83 20.33 -11.93
N TYR A 118 -16.06 20.42 -12.44
CA TYR A 118 -17.29 20.48 -11.65
C TYR A 118 -18.19 19.29 -11.98
N SER A 119 -18.94 18.83 -10.99
CA SER A 119 -19.94 17.77 -11.13
C SER A 119 -21.01 17.89 -10.04
N ALA A 120 -21.87 16.87 -9.93
CA ALA A 120 -22.78 16.67 -8.81
C ALA A 120 -22.74 15.19 -8.45
N ALA A 121 -22.89 14.87 -7.17
CA ALA A 121 -23.10 13.52 -6.68
C ALA A 121 -24.43 12.97 -7.21
N PHE A 122 -24.54 11.67 -7.45
CA PHE A 122 -25.77 11.09 -8.03
C PHE A 122 -26.83 10.82 -6.97
N GLY A 123 -26.47 10.38 -5.78
CA GLY A 123 -27.36 10.10 -4.69
C GLY A 123 -27.75 11.33 -3.86
N PRO A 124 -28.62 11.16 -2.85
CA PRO A 124 -28.99 12.21 -1.92
C PRO A 124 -27.82 12.52 -0.97
N ILE A 125 -27.75 13.77 -0.53
CA ILE A 125 -26.82 14.22 0.52
C ILE A 125 -27.65 14.92 1.60
N VAL A 126 -27.63 14.34 2.81
CA VAL A 126 -28.13 14.98 4.04
C VAL A 126 -26.93 15.12 4.99
N ARG A 127 -26.81 16.24 5.64
CA ARG A 127 -25.70 16.53 6.56
C ARG A 127 -26.24 17.32 7.76
N ASP A 128 -26.06 16.76 8.95
CA ASP A 128 -26.53 17.37 10.21
C ASP A 128 -28.05 17.68 10.17
N GLY A 129 -28.87 16.78 9.62
CA GLY A 129 -30.31 16.95 9.45
C GLY A 129 -30.73 17.87 8.30
N GLU A 130 -29.79 18.46 7.56
CA GLU A 130 -30.09 19.39 6.47
C GLU A 130 -29.95 18.71 5.10
N VAL A 131 -30.98 18.78 4.27
CA VAL A 131 -30.93 18.27 2.88
C VAL A 131 -30.08 19.18 2.03
N ILE A 132 -28.84 18.73 1.73
CA ILE A 132 -27.90 19.49 0.92
C ILE A 132 -28.22 19.37 -0.56
N SER A 133 -28.45 18.14 -1.04
CA SER A 133 -28.83 17.92 -2.43
C SER A 133 -29.56 16.58 -2.62
N ALA A 134 -30.45 16.51 -3.58
CA ALA A 134 -31.18 15.28 -3.85
C ALA A 134 -31.65 15.17 -5.30
N GLY A 135 -31.86 13.93 -5.73
CA GLY A 135 -32.42 13.56 -7.02
C GLY A 135 -31.50 13.84 -8.22
N MET A 136 -31.69 13.12 -9.27
CA MET A 136 -31.19 13.43 -10.60
C MET A 136 -32.16 12.86 -11.63
N THR A 137 -32.75 13.71 -12.45
CA THR A 137 -33.74 13.34 -13.46
C THR A 137 -33.20 12.36 -14.52
N LEU A 138 -31.89 12.25 -14.66
CA LEU A 138 -31.24 11.33 -15.60
C LEU A 138 -31.36 9.86 -15.16
N ASN A 139 -31.71 9.58 -13.90
CA ASN A 139 -31.79 8.24 -13.33
C ASN A 139 -33.26 7.80 -13.15
N LYS A 140 -34.00 7.75 -14.25
CA LYS A 140 -35.40 7.28 -14.26
C LYS A 140 -35.57 5.77 -14.02
N THR A 141 -34.50 5.02 -13.80
CA THR A 141 -34.56 3.58 -13.56
C THR A 141 -34.60 3.34 -12.06
N GLU A 142 -35.77 2.96 -11.54
CA GLU A 142 -35.89 2.54 -10.14
C GLU A 142 -34.84 1.48 -9.78
N GLY A 143 -34.25 1.61 -8.60
CA GLY A 143 -33.33 0.61 -8.07
C GLY A 143 -31.94 0.63 -8.67
N GLN A 144 -31.47 1.72 -9.30
CA GLN A 144 -30.15 1.78 -9.92
C GLN A 144 -29.04 2.21 -8.94
N TYR A 145 -29.30 3.18 -8.07
CA TYR A 145 -28.32 3.73 -7.12
C TYR A 145 -28.83 3.59 -5.69
N ALA A 146 -28.10 2.87 -4.88
CA ALA A 146 -28.35 2.79 -3.45
C ALA A 146 -27.69 3.97 -2.74
N ALA A 147 -28.29 4.34 -1.61
CA ALA A 147 -27.72 5.29 -0.68
C ALA A 147 -27.73 4.73 0.74
N PHE A 148 -26.84 5.23 1.56
CA PHE A 148 -26.86 5.05 3.00
C PHE A 148 -27.68 6.16 3.63
N PHE A 149 -28.47 5.80 4.63
CA PHE A 149 -29.27 6.69 5.45
C PHE A 149 -29.05 6.37 6.92
N MET A 150 -29.04 7.37 7.74
CA MET A 150 -29.12 7.27 9.19
C MET A 150 -30.18 8.27 9.66
N ASP A 151 -31.19 7.79 10.36
CA ASP A 151 -32.27 8.62 10.89
C ASP A 151 -31.80 9.43 12.12
N GLU A 152 -32.66 10.33 12.62
CA GLU A 152 -32.39 11.16 13.80
C GLU A 152 -32.19 10.32 15.09
N ASP A 153 -32.73 9.11 15.15
CA ASP A 153 -32.53 8.17 16.25
C ASP A 153 -31.18 7.39 16.16
N GLY A 154 -30.42 7.58 15.05
CA GLY A 154 -29.14 6.94 14.79
C GLY A 154 -29.26 5.52 14.20
N ASN A 155 -30.41 5.14 13.64
CA ASN A 155 -30.58 3.84 13.00
C ASN A 155 -30.08 3.86 11.55
N PRO A 156 -29.04 3.07 11.21
CA PRO A 156 -28.50 3.04 9.86
C PRO A 156 -29.29 2.07 8.98
N PHE A 157 -29.54 2.46 7.73
CA PHE A 157 -30.12 1.57 6.71
C PHE A 157 -29.62 1.91 5.31
N PHE A 158 -29.90 1.03 4.35
CA PHE A 158 -29.53 1.18 2.94
C PHE A 158 -30.76 0.98 2.08
N ASP A 159 -31.01 1.90 1.15
CA ASP A 159 -32.08 1.69 0.17
C ASP A 159 -31.72 2.29 -1.19
N TYR A 160 -32.41 1.83 -2.23
CA TYR A 160 -32.33 2.43 -3.55
C TYR A 160 -33.18 3.71 -3.54
N PHE A 161 -32.53 4.83 -3.82
CA PHE A 161 -33.17 6.13 -3.74
C PHE A 161 -33.73 6.57 -5.09
N THR A 162 -34.98 6.98 -5.11
CA THR A 162 -35.66 7.62 -6.25
C THR A 162 -36.31 8.89 -5.82
N MET A 163 -36.31 9.91 -6.68
CA MET A 163 -36.93 11.19 -6.43
C MET A 163 -37.45 11.80 -7.72
N THR A 164 -38.60 12.44 -7.65
CA THR A 164 -39.12 13.33 -8.68
C THR A 164 -39.37 14.71 -8.09
N ALA A 165 -38.98 15.76 -8.82
CA ALA A 165 -39.21 17.13 -8.42
C ALA A 165 -39.81 17.91 -9.62
N LYS A 166 -40.90 18.63 -9.37
CA LYS A 166 -41.56 19.46 -10.36
C LYS A 166 -41.86 20.83 -9.77
N PHE A 167 -41.78 21.83 -10.63
CA PHE A 167 -42.04 23.20 -10.30
C PHE A 167 -43.08 23.79 -11.26
N GLY A 168 -44.05 24.54 -10.77
CA GLY A 168 -44.97 25.22 -11.65
C GLY A 168 -46.30 25.59 -10.97
N ASN A 169 -47.33 25.66 -11.79
CA ASN A 169 -48.68 25.99 -11.36
C ASN A 169 -49.75 25.23 -12.21
N GLU A 170 -51.01 25.54 -12.04
CA GLU A 170 -52.11 24.90 -12.80
C GLU A 170 -51.94 25.02 -14.33
N LYS A 171 -51.27 26.06 -14.82
CA LYS A 171 -51.01 26.27 -16.25
C LYS A 171 -49.93 25.34 -16.79
N LYS A 172 -48.90 25.05 -16.00
CA LYS A 172 -47.74 24.26 -16.43
C LYS A 172 -46.92 23.77 -15.26
N MET A 173 -46.57 22.50 -15.28
CA MET A 173 -45.53 21.91 -14.41
C MET A 173 -44.29 21.63 -15.24
N LEU A 174 -43.13 22.03 -14.72
CA LEU A 174 -41.79 21.80 -15.27
C LEU A 174 -41.13 20.68 -14.46
N GLU A 175 -40.55 19.72 -15.13
CA GLU A 175 -39.71 18.70 -14.51
C GLU A 175 -38.36 19.30 -14.14
N LEU A 176 -37.87 19.09 -12.91
CA LEU A 176 -36.56 19.58 -12.46
C LEU A 176 -35.48 18.51 -12.63
N ALA A 177 -34.25 18.92 -12.89
CA ALA A 177 -33.10 18.02 -12.96
C ALA A 177 -32.75 17.41 -11.61
N GLY A 178 -33.05 18.11 -10.54
CA GLY A 178 -32.77 17.74 -9.16
C GLY A 178 -32.76 18.97 -8.25
N MET A 179 -32.57 18.73 -6.97
CA MET A 179 -32.41 19.76 -5.95
C MET A 179 -30.93 19.96 -5.67
N ASN A 180 -30.43 21.18 -5.89
CA ASN A 180 -29.00 21.54 -5.73
C ASN A 180 -28.02 20.70 -6.57
N LYS A 181 -28.45 20.19 -7.71
CA LYS A 181 -27.64 19.34 -8.63
C LYS A 181 -27.38 20.09 -9.94
N PHE A 182 -26.14 20.49 -10.17
CA PHE A 182 -25.74 21.34 -11.30
C PHE A 182 -24.65 20.70 -12.20
N ALA A 183 -24.74 19.42 -12.47
CA ALA A 183 -23.86 18.73 -13.43
C ALA A 183 -24.20 19.11 -14.87
N SER A 184 -25.52 19.33 -15.15
CA SER A 184 -26.06 19.75 -16.44
C SER A 184 -27.36 20.52 -16.19
N LEU A 185 -27.65 21.50 -17.04
CA LEU A 185 -28.88 22.30 -17.00
C LEU A 185 -29.72 22.10 -18.29
N VAL A 186 -29.78 20.87 -18.78
CA VAL A 186 -30.74 20.50 -19.85
C VAL A 186 -32.18 20.68 -19.38
N PHE A 187 -32.47 20.40 -18.09
CA PHE A 187 -33.68 20.70 -17.37
C PHE A 187 -33.43 21.78 -16.33
N PRO A 188 -34.46 22.52 -15.87
CA PRO A 188 -34.34 23.42 -14.75
C PRO A 188 -33.87 22.69 -13.51
N ALA A 189 -33.15 23.38 -12.64
CA ALA A 189 -32.71 22.88 -11.35
C ALA A 189 -33.16 23.79 -10.22
N TYR A 190 -33.54 23.21 -9.10
CA TYR A 190 -33.82 23.90 -7.85
C TYR A 190 -32.49 24.28 -7.17
N LEU A 191 -32.45 25.45 -6.58
CA LEU A 191 -31.33 25.97 -5.80
C LEU A 191 -31.85 26.65 -4.53
N ASP A 192 -31.31 26.27 -3.39
CA ASP A 192 -31.53 26.93 -2.11
C ASP A 192 -30.23 27.38 -1.43
N ARG A 193 -30.32 27.89 -0.22
CA ARG A 193 -29.21 28.39 0.56
C ARG A 193 -28.27 27.29 1.12
N ASN A 194 -28.73 26.05 1.19
CA ASN A 194 -27.88 24.94 1.62
C ASN A 194 -26.75 24.69 0.62
N ALA A 195 -26.98 25.01 -0.66
CA ALA A 195 -25.95 24.91 -1.69
C ALA A 195 -25.16 26.22 -1.89
N MET A 196 -25.86 27.34 -2.09
CA MET A 196 -25.21 28.61 -2.45
C MET A 196 -26.01 29.82 -1.97
N SER A 197 -25.32 30.92 -1.60
CA SER A 197 -25.96 32.17 -1.24
C SER A 197 -26.34 33.04 -2.45
N ASN A 198 -25.75 32.82 -3.62
CA ASN A 198 -26.03 33.52 -4.88
C ASN A 198 -25.60 32.67 -6.09
N THR A 199 -26.01 33.05 -7.29
CA THR A 199 -25.80 32.28 -8.52
C THR A 199 -24.50 32.55 -9.26
N SER A 200 -23.59 33.37 -8.74
CA SER A 200 -22.40 33.83 -9.47
C SER A 200 -21.48 32.70 -9.94
N SER A 201 -21.37 31.63 -9.16
CA SER A 201 -20.60 30.43 -9.52
C SER A 201 -21.24 29.69 -10.70
N LEU A 202 -22.55 29.59 -10.74
CA LEU A 202 -23.28 28.96 -11.83
C LEU A 202 -23.20 29.79 -13.12
N ASP A 203 -23.29 31.13 -13.00
CA ASP A 203 -23.22 32.06 -14.15
C ASP A 203 -21.84 32.06 -14.82
N LYS A 204 -20.79 31.71 -14.10
CA LYS A 204 -19.45 31.47 -14.66
C LYS A 204 -19.31 30.13 -15.37
N ARG A 205 -20.10 29.13 -14.98
CA ARG A 205 -20.05 27.76 -15.49
C ARG A 205 -20.96 27.52 -16.68
N PHE A 206 -22.12 28.20 -16.71
CA PHE A 206 -23.16 28.05 -17.70
C PHE A 206 -23.53 29.41 -18.26
N GLU A 207 -23.55 29.49 -19.60
CA GLU A 207 -23.88 30.74 -20.27
C GLU A 207 -25.40 30.99 -20.26
N LYS A 208 -25.77 32.25 -20.20
CA LYS A 208 -27.15 32.74 -20.41
C LYS A 208 -28.21 32.05 -19.52
N LEU A 209 -27.91 31.90 -18.23
CA LEU A 209 -28.87 31.37 -17.28
C LEU A 209 -29.99 32.41 -16.99
N VAL A 210 -31.21 31.92 -16.87
CA VAL A 210 -32.36 32.68 -16.34
C VAL A 210 -32.79 32.05 -15.04
N LYS A 211 -33.15 32.86 -14.05
CA LYS A 211 -33.51 32.45 -12.72
C LYS A 211 -34.88 32.98 -12.35
N PHE A 212 -35.70 32.11 -11.76
CA PHE A 212 -36.93 32.50 -11.05
C PHE A 212 -36.61 32.49 -9.57
N VAL A 213 -36.68 33.66 -8.92
CA VAL A 213 -36.63 33.75 -7.46
C VAL A 213 -38.04 33.55 -6.91
N VAL A 214 -38.15 32.62 -5.97
CA VAL A 214 -39.45 32.25 -5.38
C VAL A 214 -39.38 32.47 -3.88
N GLU A 215 -40.34 33.23 -3.36
CA GLU A 215 -40.53 33.47 -1.93
C GLU A 215 -42.02 33.38 -1.62
N ASN A 216 -42.41 32.70 -0.54
CA ASN A 216 -43.80 32.50 -0.13
C ASN A 216 -44.66 31.90 -1.26
N ASP A 217 -44.12 30.94 -1.99
CA ASP A 217 -44.78 30.27 -3.12
C ASP A 217 -45.17 31.19 -4.28
N GLU A 218 -44.50 32.31 -4.44
CA GLU A 218 -44.71 33.30 -5.51
C GLU A 218 -43.42 33.60 -6.22
N ILE A 219 -43.43 33.73 -7.56
CA ILE A 219 -42.28 34.23 -8.32
C ILE A 219 -42.13 35.73 -8.04
N THR A 220 -41.17 36.10 -7.20
CA THR A 220 -40.90 37.49 -6.84
C THR A 220 -40.00 38.20 -7.81
N TYR A 221 -39.14 37.48 -8.54
CA TYR A 221 -38.22 38.02 -9.52
C TYR A 221 -37.91 37.05 -10.64
N ILE A 222 -37.75 37.56 -11.86
CA ILE A 222 -37.24 36.81 -13.02
C ILE A 222 -35.99 37.57 -13.53
N SER A 223 -34.84 36.93 -13.51
CA SER A 223 -33.57 37.53 -13.90
C SER A 223 -33.43 37.80 -15.41
N ALA A 224 -32.60 38.74 -15.78
CA ALA A 224 -32.02 38.77 -17.11
C ALA A 224 -31.09 37.56 -17.37
N GLU A 225 -30.71 37.34 -18.64
CA GLU A 225 -29.77 36.28 -19.01
C GLU A 225 -28.39 36.55 -18.37
N GLY A 226 -27.85 35.55 -17.63
CA GLY A 226 -26.53 35.62 -16.98
C GLY A 226 -26.43 36.55 -15.78
N GLU A 227 -27.57 37.16 -15.33
CA GLU A 227 -27.60 37.99 -14.16
C GLU A 227 -27.42 37.18 -12.86
N ASN A 228 -26.49 37.59 -12.00
CA ASN A 228 -26.34 37.00 -10.69
C ASN A 228 -27.49 37.40 -9.76
N VAL A 229 -28.15 36.43 -9.14
CA VAL A 229 -29.21 36.66 -8.15
C VAL A 229 -28.82 36.12 -6.79
N THR A 230 -29.30 36.80 -5.72
CA THR A 230 -29.20 36.28 -4.37
C THR A 230 -30.24 35.20 -4.14
N VAL A 231 -29.85 34.09 -3.55
CA VAL A 231 -30.78 33.03 -3.12
C VAL A 231 -31.48 33.50 -1.84
N PRO A 232 -32.83 33.55 -1.79
CA PRO A 232 -33.56 34.01 -0.60
C PRO A 232 -33.33 33.10 0.59
N ALA A 233 -33.43 33.65 1.82
CA ALA A 233 -33.29 32.85 3.04
C ALA A 233 -34.50 31.94 3.28
N ASN A 234 -35.68 32.43 2.94
CA ASN A 234 -36.97 31.72 3.10
C ASN A 234 -37.61 31.49 1.73
N GLY A 235 -36.88 30.79 0.85
CA GLY A 235 -37.32 30.53 -0.51
C GLY A 235 -36.21 29.85 -1.32
N TYR A 236 -36.40 29.87 -2.63
CA TYR A 236 -35.51 29.13 -3.53
C TYR A 236 -35.41 29.83 -4.90
N VAL A 237 -34.50 29.32 -5.73
CA VAL A 237 -34.33 29.79 -7.11
C VAL A 237 -34.45 28.63 -8.07
N ILE A 238 -35.25 28.77 -9.11
CA ILE A 238 -35.28 27.83 -10.22
C ILE A 238 -34.33 28.36 -11.31
N VAL A 239 -33.27 27.61 -11.56
CA VAL A 239 -32.20 27.96 -12.51
C VAL A 239 -32.42 27.18 -13.82
N MET A 240 -32.40 27.85 -14.96
CA MET A 240 -32.57 27.24 -16.29
C MET A 240 -31.78 27.97 -17.38
N SER A 241 -31.57 27.32 -18.52
CA SER A 241 -31.01 27.98 -19.69
C SER A 241 -32.01 28.97 -20.31
N ALA A 242 -31.52 30.01 -20.99
CA ALA A 242 -32.38 30.96 -21.72
C ALA A 242 -33.25 30.26 -22.77
N ASP A 243 -32.71 29.25 -23.46
CA ASP A 243 -33.48 28.45 -24.42
C ASP A 243 -34.64 27.67 -23.74
N TYR A 244 -34.40 27.07 -22.59
CA TYR A 244 -35.47 26.41 -21.84
C TYR A 244 -36.53 27.41 -21.38
N ARG A 245 -36.09 28.55 -20.87
CA ARG A 245 -36.98 29.67 -20.50
C ARG A 245 -37.92 30.05 -21.67
N LYS A 246 -37.33 30.27 -22.83
CA LYS A 246 -38.05 30.67 -24.09
C LYS A 246 -39.02 29.58 -24.59
N ASN A 247 -38.61 28.33 -24.55
CA ASN A 247 -39.37 27.27 -25.22
C ASN A 247 -40.40 26.59 -24.27
N ALA A 248 -40.10 26.47 -22.99
CA ALA A 248 -40.90 25.66 -22.05
C ALA A 248 -41.43 26.42 -20.82
N ALA A 249 -40.88 27.59 -20.49
CA ALA A 249 -41.23 28.33 -19.28
C ALA A 249 -41.64 29.79 -19.53
N HIS A 250 -41.90 30.19 -20.79
CA HIS A 250 -42.19 31.56 -21.20
C HIS A 250 -43.50 32.11 -20.59
N MET A 251 -44.46 31.26 -20.17
CA MET A 251 -45.72 31.66 -19.60
C MET A 251 -45.66 32.14 -18.14
N PHE A 252 -44.56 31.87 -17.44
CA PHE A 252 -44.43 32.31 -16.03
C PHE A 252 -44.04 33.78 -15.99
N THR A 253 -44.69 34.51 -15.08
CA THR A 253 -44.48 35.93 -14.84
C THR A 253 -44.26 36.21 -13.35
N VAL A 254 -43.64 37.37 -13.04
CA VAL A 254 -43.58 37.84 -11.66
C VAL A 254 -44.97 38.03 -11.10
N GLY A 255 -45.23 37.57 -9.88
CA GLY A 255 -46.53 37.51 -9.23
C GLY A 255 -47.29 36.18 -9.46
N ASP A 256 -46.78 35.27 -10.27
CA ASP A 256 -47.43 33.93 -10.41
C ASP A 256 -47.20 33.11 -9.11
N ALA A 257 -48.33 32.64 -8.53
CA ALA A 257 -48.30 31.61 -7.50
C ALA A 257 -47.80 30.29 -8.10
N VAL A 258 -46.91 29.62 -7.41
CA VAL A 258 -46.26 28.38 -7.86
C VAL A 258 -46.20 27.35 -6.74
N VAL A 259 -46.02 26.10 -7.11
CA VAL A 259 -45.79 24.99 -6.18
C VAL A 259 -44.54 24.24 -6.56
N LEU A 260 -43.83 23.74 -5.57
CA LEU A 260 -42.76 22.77 -5.68
C LEU A 260 -43.36 21.41 -5.24
N ASP A 261 -43.49 20.47 -6.19
CA ASP A 261 -43.97 19.12 -5.95
C ASP A 261 -42.81 18.14 -5.95
N VAL A 262 -42.46 17.63 -4.78
CA VAL A 262 -41.33 16.70 -4.56
C VAL A 262 -41.88 15.41 -4.00
N THR A 263 -41.47 14.30 -4.60
CA THR A 263 -41.76 12.94 -4.12
C THR A 263 -40.49 12.14 -4.11
N SER A 264 -40.17 11.50 -2.99
CA SER A 264 -38.98 10.64 -2.82
C SER A 264 -39.37 9.29 -2.18
N SER A 265 -38.55 8.27 -2.43
CA SER A 265 -38.71 6.94 -1.85
C SER A 265 -38.33 6.86 -0.38
N VAL A 266 -37.52 7.81 0.11
CA VAL A 266 -37.13 7.98 1.51
C VAL A 266 -37.40 9.43 1.88
N ASP A 267 -38.00 9.67 3.04
CA ASP A 267 -38.18 11.01 3.58
C ASP A 267 -36.86 11.53 4.07
N LEU A 268 -36.27 12.50 3.34
CA LEU A 268 -34.98 13.05 3.64
C LEU A 268 -34.97 14.01 4.84
N ASP A 269 -36.15 14.57 5.17
CA ASP A 269 -36.30 15.51 6.30
C ASP A 269 -36.23 14.77 7.66
N GLU A 270 -36.42 13.43 7.67
CA GLU A 270 -36.24 12.60 8.87
C GLU A 270 -34.82 12.02 9.01
N MET A 271 -33.90 12.38 8.13
CA MET A 271 -32.54 11.82 8.10
C MET A 271 -31.52 12.78 8.72
N GLU A 272 -30.66 12.27 9.60
CA GLU A 272 -29.51 13.01 10.15
C GLU A 272 -28.34 13.04 9.13
N THR A 273 -28.12 11.94 8.41
CA THR A 273 -27.08 11.87 7.36
C THR A 273 -27.48 10.91 6.24
N SER A 274 -27.09 11.28 5.02
CA SER A 274 -27.16 10.38 3.88
C SER A 274 -26.03 10.66 2.88
N PHE A 275 -25.63 9.63 2.14
CA PHE A 275 -24.73 9.74 1.00
C PHE A 275 -24.97 8.62 0.00
N GLY A 276 -24.78 8.93 -1.27
CA GLY A 276 -25.00 8.00 -2.37
C GLY A 276 -23.86 7.04 -2.60
N GLY A 277 -24.18 5.97 -3.31
CA GLY A 277 -23.26 4.95 -3.79
C GLY A 277 -23.82 4.25 -5.03
N GLY A 278 -23.48 2.99 -5.21
CA GLY A 278 -23.95 2.17 -6.34
C GLY A 278 -24.99 1.13 -5.93
N GLY A 279 -24.75 -0.14 -6.26
CA GLY A 279 -25.67 -1.23 -5.87
C GLY A 279 -25.38 -1.77 -4.47
N LYS A 280 -26.40 -2.36 -3.87
CA LYS A 280 -26.26 -3.11 -2.62
C LYS A 280 -25.38 -4.34 -2.87
N LEU A 281 -24.43 -4.60 -2.00
CA LEU A 281 -23.56 -5.79 -2.00
C LEU A 281 -24.09 -6.88 -1.08
N LEU A 282 -24.59 -6.47 0.09
CA LEU A 282 -25.19 -7.33 1.10
C LEU A 282 -26.58 -6.81 1.45
N VAL A 283 -27.51 -7.72 1.61
CA VAL A 283 -28.86 -7.50 2.16
C VAL A 283 -29.13 -8.64 3.13
N ASP A 284 -29.49 -8.33 4.36
CA ASP A 284 -29.71 -9.33 5.43
C ASP A 284 -28.54 -10.33 5.58
N GLY A 285 -27.32 -9.85 5.46
CA GLY A 285 -26.09 -10.65 5.50
C GLY A 285 -25.89 -11.59 4.30
N LYS A 286 -26.69 -11.46 3.24
CA LYS A 286 -26.59 -12.27 2.02
C LYS A 286 -26.05 -11.43 0.85
N ILE A 287 -25.15 -12.01 0.09
CA ILE A 287 -24.60 -11.35 -1.09
C ILE A 287 -25.67 -11.20 -2.17
N THR A 288 -25.83 -9.99 -2.69
CA THR A 288 -26.74 -9.74 -3.79
C THR A 288 -26.06 -10.04 -5.13
N THR A 289 -26.82 -10.58 -6.06
CA THR A 289 -26.37 -10.80 -7.45
C THR A 289 -26.92 -9.73 -8.40
N ALA A 290 -27.84 -8.91 -7.94
CA ALA A 290 -28.49 -7.86 -8.70
C ALA A 290 -27.76 -6.52 -8.49
N ASN A 291 -26.65 -6.32 -9.17
CA ASN A 291 -25.98 -5.03 -9.23
C ASN A 291 -26.32 -4.33 -10.54
N SER A 292 -26.99 -3.19 -10.44
CA SER A 292 -27.40 -2.37 -11.58
C SER A 292 -26.23 -1.62 -12.23
N ILE A 293 -25.14 -1.37 -11.49
CA ILE A 293 -23.93 -0.71 -11.98
C ILE A 293 -22.81 -1.74 -12.05
N VAL A 294 -22.63 -2.33 -13.24
CA VAL A 294 -21.68 -3.40 -13.45
C VAL A 294 -20.43 -2.87 -14.16
N ALA A 295 -19.36 -2.63 -13.39
CA ALA A 295 -18.03 -2.66 -13.97
C ALA A 295 -17.54 -4.13 -13.96
N SER A 296 -17.38 -4.71 -15.14
CA SER A 296 -16.96 -6.10 -15.29
C SER A 296 -15.55 -6.36 -14.75
N GLY A 297 -15.30 -7.57 -14.27
CA GLY A 297 -14.00 -8.04 -13.82
C GLY A 297 -13.54 -7.45 -12.50
N ARG A 298 -12.32 -7.81 -12.12
CA ARG A 298 -11.66 -7.31 -10.93
C ARG A 298 -11.12 -5.90 -11.18
N GLN A 299 -11.49 -4.96 -10.31
CA GLN A 299 -11.13 -3.56 -10.37
C GLN A 299 -10.78 -3.05 -8.97
N PRO A 300 -10.13 -1.88 -8.81
CA PRO A 300 -10.13 -1.18 -7.54
C PRO A 300 -11.58 -0.92 -7.12
N ARG A 301 -11.89 -1.12 -5.84
CA ARG A 301 -13.26 -1.00 -5.30
C ARG A 301 -13.26 -0.24 -4.01
N THR A 302 -14.36 0.48 -3.76
CA THR A 302 -14.69 1.09 -2.49
C THR A 302 -16.05 0.59 -2.04
N ALA A 303 -16.22 0.29 -0.75
CA ALA A 303 -17.47 -0.15 -0.17
C ALA A 303 -17.69 0.44 1.23
N PHE A 304 -18.95 0.54 1.60
CA PHE A 304 -19.43 0.90 2.93
C PHE A 304 -20.48 -0.08 3.39
N GLY A 305 -20.46 -0.42 4.67
CA GLY A 305 -21.45 -1.34 5.24
C GLY A 305 -21.55 -1.20 6.76
N VAL A 306 -22.58 -1.83 7.32
CA VAL A 306 -22.88 -1.81 8.75
C VAL A 306 -23.08 -3.23 9.25
N SER A 307 -22.66 -3.50 10.49
CA SER A 307 -22.86 -4.78 11.17
C SER A 307 -24.33 -5.04 11.49
N LYS A 308 -24.67 -6.31 11.78
CA LYS A 308 -26.06 -6.74 12.05
C LYS A 308 -26.72 -6.02 13.24
N ASP A 309 -25.93 -5.67 14.23
CA ASP A 309 -26.41 -4.97 15.43
C ASP A 309 -26.44 -3.43 15.26
N GLY A 310 -26.08 -2.92 14.07
CA GLY A 310 -26.02 -1.49 13.80
C GLY A 310 -24.85 -0.75 14.47
N ASN A 311 -23.99 -1.46 15.22
CA ASN A 311 -22.99 -0.82 16.09
C ASN A 311 -21.64 -0.56 15.42
N THR A 312 -21.37 -1.15 14.26
CA THR A 312 -20.06 -1.02 13.58
C THR A 312 -20.26 -0.62 12.13
N ALA A 313 -19.72 0.53 11.75
CA ALA A 313 -19.57 0.88 10.34
C ALA A 313 -18.23 0.37 9.80
N ILE A 314 -18.25 -0.11 8.55
CA ILE A 314 -17.12 -0.74 7.88
C ILE A 314 -16.88 -0.05 6.54
N PHE A 315 -15.74 0.59 6.40
CA PHE A 315 -15.26 1.15 5.15
C PHE A 315 -14.20 0.22 4.57
N MET A 316 -14.28 -0.06 3.29
CA MET A 316 -13.34 -0.93 2.62
C MET A 316 -12.87 -0.34 1.29
N VAL A 317 -11.56 -0.39 1.05
CA VAL A 317 -10.96 -0.17 -0.26
C VAL A 317 -10.14 -1.39 -0.64
N VAL A 318 -10.36 -1.92 -1.84
CA VAL A 318 -9.56 -2.98 -2.44
C VAL A 318 -8.73 -2.36 -3.57
N ASP A 319 -7.41 -2.44 -3.47
CA ASP A 319 -6.50 -1.98 -4.53
C ASP A 319 -6.65 -2.82 -5.81
N GLY A 320 -6.28 -2.25 -6.96
CA GLY A 320 -6.29 -2.98 -8.23
C GLY A 320 -5.58 -2.23 -9.34
N ARG A 321 -5.46 -2.85 -10.53
CA ARG A 321 -4.77 -2.31 -11.71
C ARG A 321 -3.26 -2.09 -11.54
N GLY A 322 -2.65 -2.61 -10.47
CA GLY A 322 -1.24 -2.50 -10.16
C GLY A 322 -0.73 -3.81 -9.55
N ASP A 323 -0.09 -3.73 -8.40
CA ASP A 323 0.40 -4.90 -7.65
C ASP A 323 -0.75 -5.73 -7.03
N SER A 324 -1.99 -5.24 -7.05
CA SER A 324 -3.18 -5.93 -6.54
C SER A 324 -4.13 -6.29 -7.68
N ILE A 325 -4.70 -7.51 -7.61
CA ILE A 325 -5.64 -8.02 -8.61
C ILE A 325 -7.00 -7.31 -8.63
N GLY A 326 -7.35 -6.58 -7.57
CA GLY A 326 -8.68 -5.99 -7.40
C GLY A 326 -9.74 -6.98 -6.93
N ALA A 327 -11.00 -6.57 -7.03
CA ALA A 327 -12.16 -7.39 -6.71
C ALA A 327 -13.29 -7.18 -7.73
N THR A 328 -14.07 -8.22 -8.00
CA THR A 328 -15.40 -8.11 -8.59
C THR A 328 -16.39 -7.58 -7.55
N HIS A 329 -17.59 -7.14 -7.93
CA HIS A 329 -18.61 -6.73 -6.96
C HIS A 329 -19.03 -7.89 -6.05
N TRP A 330 -19.10 -9.11 -6.59
CA TRP A 330 -19.43 -10.30 -5.81
C TRP A 330 -18.33 -10.62 -4.77
N GLU A 331 -17.05 -10.54 -5.17
CA GLU A 331 -15.92 -10.70 -4.23
C GLU A 331 -15.90 -9.58 -3.18
N LEU A 332 -16.23 -8.35 -3.56
CA LEU A 332 -16.35 -7.24 -2.61
C LEU A 332 -17.44 -7.51 -1.57
N GLY A 333 -18.59 -8.06 -1.99
CA GLY A 333 -19.65 -8.51 -1.09
C GLY A 333 -19.16 -9.59 -0.10
N LEU A 334 -18.41 -10.59 -0.59
CA LEU A 334 -17.80 -11.62 0.26
C LEU A 334 -16.82 -11.02 1.27
N LEU A 335 -15.97 -10.07 0.83
CA LEU A 335 -15.03 -9.40 1.71
C LEU A 335 -15.77 -8.58 2.78
N MET A 336 -16.81 -7.81 2.40
CA MET A 336 -17.61 -7.08 3.36
C MET A 336 -18.27 -8.01 4.41
N GLN A 337 -18.79 -9.15 3.98
CA GLN A 337 -19.34 -10.18 4.87
C GLN A 337 -18.26 -10.76 5.81
N GLU A 338 -17.08 -11.08 5.29
CA GLU A 338 -15.93 -11.57 6.06
C GLU A 338 -15.53 -10.58 7.17
N TYR A 339 -15.57 -9.27 6.85
CA TYR A 339 -15.25 -8.22 7.82
C TYR A 339 -16.38 -7.84 8.77
N GLY A 340 -17.55 -8.48 8.64
CA GLY A 340 -18.66 -8.41 9.59
C GLY A 340 -19.82 -7.51 9.17
N ALA A 341 -19.86 -7.04 7.92
CA ALA A 341 -21.02 -6.30 7.42
C ALA A 341 -22.23 -7.21 7.27
N TYR A 342 -23.41 -6.70 7.58
CA TYR A 342 -24.71 -7.32 7.39
C TYR A 342 -25.48 -6.67 6.26
N GLU A 343 -25.43 -5.34 6.19
CA GLU A 343 -25.84 -4.52 5.06
C GLU A 343 -24.62 -3.84 4.47
N ALA A 344 -24.52 -3.74 3.14
CA ALA A 344 -23.43 -3.05 2.48
C ALA A 344 -23.80 -2.62 1.06
N MET A 345 -23.17 -1.52 0.62
CA MET A 345 -23.20 -1.04 -0.77
C MET A 345 -21.78 -0.78 -1.28
N HIS A 346 -21.59 -0.82 -2.61
CA HIS A 346 -20.36 -0.30 -3.19
C HIS A 346 -20.47 1.21 -3.42
N LEU A 347 -19.38 1.89 -3.28
CA LEU A 347 -19.19 3.30 -3.64
C LEU A 347 -18.53 3.39 -5.02
N ASP A 348 -18.22 4.61 -5.48
CA ASP A 348 -17.49 4.78 -6.75
C ASP A 348 -16.13 4.09 -6.66
N GLY A 349 -15.79 3.35 -7.70
CA GLY A 349 -14.64 2.49 -7.77
C GLY A 349 -13.57 2.97 -8.76
N GLY A 350 -12.72 2.03 -9.18
CA GLY A 350 -11.68 2.31 -10.17
C GLY A 350 -10.67 3.35 -9.70
N GLY A 351 -10.45 4.39 -10.50
CA GLY A 351 -9.52 5.48 -10.18
C GLY A 351 -9.92 6.35 -9.00
N SER A 352 -11.20 6.31 -8.59
CA SER A 352 -11.71 7.06 -7.44
C SER A 352 -11.40 6.38 -6.11
N SER A 353 -11.15 5.05 -6.10
CA SER A 353 -10.92 4.28 -4.88
C SER A 353 -9.75 4.81 -4.07
N THR A 354 -10.04 5.50 -2.98
CA THR A 354 -9.06 6.15 -2.13
C THR A 354 -9.51 6.09 -0.67
N MET A 355 -8.63 5.61 0.20
CA MET A 355 -8.80 5.63 1.65
C MET A 355 -7.74 6.53 2.27
N VAL A 356 -8.16 7.44 3.13
CA VAL A 356 -7.28 8.39 3.82
C VAL A 356 -7.50 8.29 5.32
N ALA A 357 -6.44 8.30 6.10
CA ALA A 357 -6.52 8.30 7.56
C ALA A 357 -5.37 9.07 8.20
N LYS A 358 -5.65 9.68 9.35
CA LYS A 358 -4.67 10.24 10.27
C LYS A 358 -4.49 9.24 11.41
N THR A 359 -3.58 8.28 11.24
CA THR A 359 -3.31 7.33 12.31
C THR A 359 -2.55 7.98 13.48
N ALA A 360 -2.69 7.41 14.67
CA ALA A 360 -1.96 7.86 15.85
C ALA A 360 -0.43 7.84 15.63
N GLU A 361 0.04 6.94 14.74
CA GLU A 361 1.46 6.80 14.41
C GLU A 361 1.90 7.84 13.38
N ASP A 362 1.12 8.06 12.31
CA ASP A 362 1.50 8.96 11.22
C ASP A 362 1.32 10.44 11.62
N GLY A 363 0.32 10.75 12.45
CA GLY A 363 0.04 12.10 12.98
C GLY A 363 -0.45 13.10 11.94
N ALA A 364 -0.59 12.69 10.69
CA ALA A 364 -1.05 13.49 9.55
C ALA A 364 -1.98 12.68 8.66
N MET A 365 -2.86 13.35 7.92
CA MET A 365 -3.71 12.72 6.91
C MET A 365 -2.85 12.16 5.79
N THR A 366 -2.91 10.85 5.58
CA THR A 366 -2.17 10.13 4.54
C THR A 366 -3.08 9.19 3.78
N VAL A 367 -2.84 9.04 2.47
CA VAL A 367 -3.50 8.01 1.65
C VAL A 367 -2.96 6.65 2.09
N GLN A 368 -3.86 5.73 2.41
CA GLN A 368 -3.52 4.43 2.98
C GLN A 368 -3.40 3.33 1.93
N ASN A 369 -4.10 3.46 0.82
CA ASN A 369 -4.15 2.49 -0.27
C ASN A 369 -3.27 2.92 -1.46
N GLU A 370 -3.06 2.01 -2.43
CA GLU A 370 -2.38 2.32 -3.68
C GLU A 370 -3.41 2.82 -4.72
N VAL A 371 -3.36 4.13 -5.03
CA VAL A 371 -4.26 4.71 -6.02
C VAL A 371 -3.89 4.25 -7.43
N SER A 372 -4.85 3.72 -8.16
CA SER A 372 -4.61 2.98 -9.40
C SER A 372 -4.17 3.84 -10.61
N GLU A 373 -4.19 5.16 -10.50
CA GLU A 373 -3.80 6.12 -11.55
C GLU A 373 -2.47 6.83 -11.23
N GLY A 374 -1.72 6.35 -10.21
CA GLY A 374 -0.45 6.94 -9.79
C GLY A 374 -0.59 8.24 -8.98
N SER A 375 -1.77 8.86 -8.99
CA SER A 375 -2.16 10.00 -8.17
C SER A 375 -3.65 9.93 -7.86
N GLU A 376 -4.09 10.58 -6.78
CA GLU A 376 -5.51 10.63 -6.43
C GLU A 376 -6.33 11.28 -7.55
N ARG A 377 -7.42 10.64 -7.92
CA ARG A 377 -8.44 11.25 -8.78
C ARG A 377 -9.20 12.31 -8.00
N LYS A 378 -9.51 13.45 -8.63
CA LYS A 378 -10.44 14.41 -8.08
C LYS A 378 -11.87 13.87 -8.18
N VAL A 379 -12.54 13.76 -7.05
CA VAL A 379 -13.91 13.25 -6.88
C VAL A 379 -14.83 14.37 -6.42
N ILE A 380 -16.14 14.13 -6.49
CA ILE A 380 -17.12 15.14 -6.08
C ILE A 380 -17.23 15.25 -4.57
N ASN A 381 -17.23 14.10 -3.90
CA ASN A 381 -17.43 14.01 -2.46
C ASN A 381 -16.68 12.84 -1.83
N ALA A 382 -16.61 12.84 -0.52
CA ALA A 382 -16.07 11.77 0.31
C ALA A 382 -16.95 11.55 1.53
N VAL A 383 -16.84 10.37 2.15
CA VAL A 383 -17.42 10.10 3.48
C VAL A 383 -16.31 10.19 4.50
N GLY A 384 -16.45 11.13 5.44
CA GLY A 384 -15.49 11.40 6.50
C GLY A 384 -15.93 10.82 7.84
N ILE A 385 -14.95 10.44 8.64
CA ILE A 385 -15.09 10.08 10.04
C ILE A 385 -14.55 11.24 10.86
N PHE A 386 -15.33 11.75 11.80
CA PHE A 386 -15.02 12.91 12.62
C PHE A 386 -14.86 12.49 14.07
N GLN A 387 -13.87 13.06 14.76
CA GLN A 387 -13.68 12.93 16.19
C GLN A 387 -13.95 14.30 16.83
N ASN A 388 -15.07 14.46 17.50
CA ASN A 388 -15.54 15.73 18.07
C ASN A 388 -15.11 15.94 19.53
N ALA A 389 -14.42 14.96 20.13
CA ALA A 389 -13.91 15.11 21.48
C ALA A 389 -12.86 16.23 21.55
N LYS A 390 -12.96 17.04 22.59
CA LYS A 390 -11.90 18.02 22.91
C LYS A 390 -10.64 17.28 23.30
N GLN A 391 -9.48 17.85 22.93
CA GLN A 391 -8.18 17.33 23.33
C GLN A 391 -8.11 17.12 24.84
N GLY A 392 -7.79 15.89 25.24
CA GLY A 392 -7.67 15.46 26.62
C GLY A 392 -6.27 15.68 27.21
N LYS A 393 -5.99 15.03 28.34
CA LYS A 393 -4.65 14.96 28.94
C LYS A 393 -3.87 13.79 28.36
N ILE A 394 -2.53 13.92 28.30
CA ILE A 394 -1.66 12.84 27.87
C ILE A 394 -1.90 11.59 28.73
N LYS A 395 -2.24 10.49 28.11
CA LYS A 395 -2.47 9.17 28.70
C LYS A 395 -1.31 8.19 28.45
N GLU A 396 -0.66 8.33 27.30
CA GLU A 396 0.52 7.56 26.94
C GLU A 396 1.49 8.41 26.13
N ILE A 397 2.73 7.98 26.03
CA ILE A 397 3.73 8.58 25.17
C ILE A 397 4.19 7.60 24.08
N ARG A 398 4.56 8.12 22.93
CA ARG A 398 5.11 7.36 21.83
C ARG A 398 6.48 7.93 21.43
N ILE A 399 7.33 7.04 20.93
CA ILE A 399 8.65 7.38 20.41
C ILE A 399 8.74 6.90 18.96
N GLN A 400 9.11 7.80 18.07
CA GLN A 400 9.24 7.54 16.65
C GLN A 400 10.64 7.92 16.17
N PRO A 401 11.44 6.97 15.67
CA PRO A 401 12.76 7.25 15.12
C PRO A 401 12.66 7.77 13.68
N SER A 402 13.63 8.59 13.27
CA SER A 402 13.83 8.98 11.87
C SER A 402 14.28 7.81 10.98
N ALA A 403 14.82 6.75 11.58
CA ALA A 403 15.18 5.49 10.93
C ALA A 403 15.24 4.35 11.96
N THR A 404 14.70 3.19 11.62
CA THR A 404 14.77 1.97 12.45
C THR A 404 16.14 1.30 12.40
N ARG A 405 16.93 1.57 11.35
CA ARG A 405 18.31 1.13 11.18
C ARG A 405 19.23 2.31 10.92
N ALA A 406 20.39 2.29 11.54
CA ALA A 406 21.41 3.31 11.40
C ALA A 406 22.77 2.73 11.00
N LEU A 407 23.64 3.57 10.45
CA LEU A 407 25.06 3.28 10.34
C LEU A 407 25.77 3.87 11.56
N MET A 408 26.83 3.20 12.02
CA MET A 408 27.70 3.71 13.07
C MET A 408 28.23 5.12 12.71
N GLY A 409 28.22 6.03 13.67
CA GLY A 409 28.58 7.43 13.47
C GLY A 409 27.50 8.29 12.82
N ARG A 410 26.30 7.77 12.58
CA ARG A 410 25.17 8.48 11.99
C ARG A 410 24.04 8.69 13.00
N GLY A 411 23.61 9.93 13.17
CA GLY A 411 22.55 10.28 14.09
C GLY A 411 21.18 9.73 13.67
N VAL A 412 20.43 9.20 14.63
CA VAL A 412 19.00 8.90 14.55
C VAL A 412 18.28 9.91 15.43
N THR A 413 17.41 10.70 14.83
CA THR A 413 16.58 11.66 15.57
C THR A 413 15.28 10.98 15.98
N PHE A 414 14.89 11.17 17.23
CA PHE A 414 13.65 10.63 17.78
C PHE A 414 12.63 11.75 17.99
N THR A 415 11.41 11.50 17.62
CA THR A 415 10.27 12.34 17.98
C THR A 415 9.54 11.67 19.12
N VAL A 416 9.29 12.40 20.23
CA VAL A 416 8.49 11.93 21.35
C VAL A 416 7.25 12.81 21.46
N TYR A 417 6.09 12.19 21.49
CA TYR A 417 4.80 12.87 21.60
C TYR A 417 3.86 12.11 22.55
N GLY A 418 2.92 12.83 23.11
CA GLY A 418 1.84 12.28 23.89
C GLY A 418 0.64 11.91 23.03
N LEU A 419 -0.16 10.99 23.51
CA LEU A 419 -1.50 10.70 23.02
C LEU A 419 -2.48 10.86 24.18
N ASP A 420 -3.63 11.50 23.95
CA ASP A 420 -4.74 11.52 24.88
C ASP A 420 -5.59 10.24 24.77
N GLU A 421 -6.73 10.19 25.45
CA GLU A 421 -7.65 9.07 25.45
C GLU A 421 -8.37 8.86 24.10
N TYR A 422 -8.33 9.86 23.21
CA TYR A 422 -8.87 9.83 21.87
C TYR A 422 -7.80 9.66 20.80
N TYR A 423 -6.53 9.42 21.22
CA TYR A 423 -5.35 9.32 20.37
C TYR A 423 -4.99 10.62 19.64
N ASN A 424 -5.49 11.77 20.12
CA ASN A 424 -5.00 13.06 19.65
C ASN A 424 -3.54 13.25 20.05
N ARG A 425 -2.72 13.63 19.07
CA ARG A 425 -1.29 13.87 19.29
C ARG A 425 -1.09 15.18 20.04
N ILE A 426 -0.32 15.12 21.12
CA ILE A 426 0.01 16.24 22.00
C ILE A 426 1.52 16.41 22.01
N GLU A 427 2.00 17.60 21.72
CA GLU A 427 3.42 17.92 21.81
C GLU A 427 3.89 17.91 23.25
N ILE A 428 5.07 17.31 23.49
CA ILE A 428 5.72 17.27 24.79
C ILE A 428 6.97 18.19 24.70
N PRO A 429 7.13 19.16 25.62
CA PRO A 429 8.32 19.99 25.65
C PRO A 429 9.59 19.13 25.78
N ALA A 430 10.57 19.35 24.92
CA ALA A 430 11.77 18.54 24.82
C ALA A 430 12.57 18.47 26.14
N ASN A 431 12.59 19.54 26.91
CA ASN A 431 13.30 19.60 28.21
C ASN A 431 12.64 18.76 29.32
N GLN A 432 11.45 18.20 29.08
CA GLN A 432 10.71 17.37 30.05
C GLN A 432 10.85 15.87 29.76
N VAL A 433 11.44 15.48 28.63
CA VAL A 433 11.62 14.06 28.27
C VAL A 433 13.04 13.62 28.58
N LYS A 434 13.16 12.49 29.28
CA LYS A 434 14.44 11.82 29.53
C LYS A 434 14.62 10.70 28.51
N MET A 435 15.75 10.73 27.79
CA MET A 435 16.09 9.73 26.77
C MET A 435 17.29 8.91 27.22
N GLN A 436 17.27 7.59 26.96
CA GLN A 436 18.38 6.69 27.23
C GLN A 436 18.51 5.64 26.13
N ALA A 437 19.74 5.34 25.71
CA ALA A 437 20.05 4.25 24.79
C ALA A 437 20.78 3.12 25.55
N ILE A 438 20.40 1.87 25.26
CA ILE A 438 20.97 0.65 25.86
C ILE A 438 21.31 -0.30 24.73
N GLY A 439 22.41 -1.07 24.87
CA GLY A 439 22.85 -2.09 23.89
C GLY A 439 23.95 -1.62 22.95
N VAL A 440 24.03 -0.32 22.66
CA VAL A 440 25.13 0.29 21.88
C VAL A 440 25.61 1.56 22.57
N SER A 441 26.89 1.89 22.42
CA SER A 441 27.47 3.15 22.88
C SER A 441 27.19 4.26 21.86
N GLY A 442 27.12 5.52 22.33
CA GLY A 442 26.90 6.66 21.44
C GLY A 442 26.81 7.98 22.19
N LYS A 443 26.55 9.05 21.46
CA LYS A 443 26.38 10.41 22.00
C LYS A 443 24.97 10.92 21.69
N TRP A 444 24.42 11.73 22.60
CA TRP A 444 23.18 12.44 22.44
C TRP A 444 23.43 13.92 22.15
N GLU A 445 22.71 14.47 21.19
CA GLU A 445 22.53 15.90 20.95
C GLU A 445 21.03 16.18 20.84
N GLY A 446 20.45 16.74 21.90
CA GLY A 446 18.99 16.83 21.99
C GLY A 446 18.33 15.45 21.88
N TYR A 447 17.49 15.27 20.89
CA TYR A 447 16.82 14.00 20.58
C TYR A 447 17.51 13.17 19.49
N THR A 448 18.71 13.54 19.09
CA THR A 448 19.50 12.80 18.13
C THR A 448 20.55 11.94 18.84
N PHE A 449 20.43 10.63 18.67
CA PHE A 449 21.42 9.66 19.14
C PHE A 449 22.36 9.27 18.01
N THR A 450 23.67 9.48 18.20
CA THR A 450 24.71 9.08 17.26
C THR A 450 25.46 7.87 17.81
N PRO A 451 25.20 6.65 17.32
CA PRO A 451 25.82 5.43 17.81
C PRO A 451 27.30 5.36 17.41
N SER A 452 28.15 4.91 18.33
CA SER A 452 29.59 4.67 18.11
C SER A 452 29.97 3.19 18.06
N THR A 453 29.03 2.29 18.37
CA THR A 453 29.19 0.83 18.24
C THR A 453 28.04 0.24 17.45
N ALA A 454 28.29 -0.86 16.74
CA ALA A 454 27.26 -1.62 16.01
C ALA A 454 26.54 -2.60 16.94
N GLY A 455 25.32 -2.96 16.60
CA GLY A 455 24.50 -3.93 17.35
C GLY A 455 23.03 -3.52 17.42
N THR A 456 22.25 -4.31 18.15
CA THR A 456 20.86 -3.96 18.46
C THR A 456 20.85 -3.00 19.65
N TYR A 457 20.00 -1.99 19.60
CA TYR A 457 19.85 -1.02 20.68
C TYR A 457 18.38 -0.81 21.03
N THR A 458 18.15 -0.41 22.29
CA THR A 458 16.86 0.05 22.76
C THR A 458 16.99 1.50 23.19
N VAL A 459 16.17 2.40 22.64
CA VAL A 459 16.01 3.76 23.15
C VAL A 459 14.73 3.82 23.95
N THR A 460 14.84 4.31 25.18
CA THR A 460 13.71 4.58 26.06
C THR A 460 13.49 6.09 26.20
N ALA A 461 12.24 6.51 26.17
CA ALA A 461 11.79 7.85 26.51
C ALA A 461 10.92 7.81 27.76
N THR A 462 11.10 8.75 28.69
CA THR A 462 10.31 8.85 29.92
C THR A 462 9.80 10.28 30.10
N TYR A 463 8.50 10.41 30.35
CA TYR A 463 7.80 11.66 30.66
C TYR A 463 6.73 11.43 31.72
N ASN A 464 6.74 12.18 32.83
CA ASN A 464 5.73 12.10 33.91
C ASN A 464 5.38 10.64 34.33
N LYS A 465 6.38 9.80 34.55
CA LYS A 465 6.26 8.36 34.88
C LYS A 465 5.72 7.47 33.74
N MET A 466 5.39 8.04 32.59
CA MET A 466 5.07 7.27 31.40
C MET A 466 6.35 6.93 30.65
N GLY A 467 6.39 5.76 30.02
CA GLY A 467 7.56 5.27 29.28
C GLY A 467 7.17 4.78 27.89
N ALA A 468 8.03 5.05 26.93
CA ALA A 468 7.99 4.45 25.60
C ALA A 468 9.37 3.95 25.22
N TYR A 469 9.43 2.99 24.30
CA TYR A 469 10.71 2.49 23.82
C TYR A 469 10.68 2.20 22.32
N HIS A 470 11.85 2.22 21.72
CA HIS A 470 12.09 1.80 20.34
C HIS A 470 13.29 0.84 20.31
N ILE A 471 13.16 -0.25 19.55
CA ILE A 471 14.27 -1.18 19.28
C ILE A 471 14.73 -0.95 17.86
N GLY A 472 16.02 -0.69 17.70
CA GLY A 472 16.65 -0.46 16.40
C GLY A 472 17.95 -1.26 16.24
N ALA A 473 18.54 -1.18 15.06
CA ALA A 473 19.81 -1.81 14.74
C ALA A 473 20.82 -0.80 14.19
N VAL A 474 22.10 -0.97 14.56
CA VAL A 474 23.21 -0.19 14.05
C VAL A 474 24.14 -1.11 13.28
N SER A 475 24.35 -0.82 12.01
CA SER A 475 25.31 -1.51 11.15
C SER A 475 26.68 -0.85 11.26
N SER A 476 27.76 -1.65 11.20
CA SER A 476 29.12 -1.17 11.45
C SER A 476 29.67 -0.26 10.36
N LYS A 477 29.28 -0.48 9.10
CA LYS A 477 29.83 0.25 7.96
C LYS A 477 28.96 0.20 6.72
N THR A 478 29.22 1.12 5.80
CA THR A 478 28.72 1.05 4.42
C THR A 478 29.41 -0.10 3.69
N ALA A 479 28.63 -0.97 3.06
CA ALA A 479 29.14 -2.05 2.24
C ALA A 479 29.11 -1.71 0.75
N ARG A 480 28.10 -0.94 0.30
CA ARG A 480 27.94 -0.56 -1.11
C ARG A 480 27.43 0.87 -1.25
N LEU A 481 27.92 1.55 -2.27
CA LEU A 481 27.44 2.85 -2.73
C LEU A 481 26.69 2.68 -4.06
N LYS A 482 25.58 3.36 -4.21
CA LYS A 482 24.85 3.44 -5.48
C LYS A 482 24.53 4.90 -5.77
N PRO A 483 25.07 5.48 -6.87
CA PRO A 483 24.70 6.82 -7.29
C PRO A 483 23.26 6.83 -7.80
N THR A 484 22.57 7.97 -7.61
CA THR A 484 21.23 8.17 -8.18
C THR A 484 21.30 8.19 -9.70
N ASN A 485 22.33 8.84 -10.25
CA ASN A 485 22.63 8.88 -11.69
C ASN A 485 24.03 8.32 -11.93
N ASP A 486 24.14 7.29 -12.74
CA ASP A 486 25.42 6.66 -13.11
C ASP A 486 26.24 7.51 -14.09
N SER A 487 25.58 8.43 -14.81
CA SER A 487 26.19 9.39 -15.73
C SER A 487 25.45 10.73 -15.68
N ILE A 488 26.18 11.82 -15.89
CA ILE A 488 25.67 13.19 -15.85
C ILE A 488 26.24 13.93 -17.07
N LYS A 489 25.39 14.65 -17.82
CA LYS A 489 25.81 15.52 -18.94
C LYS A 489 25.57 16.99 -18.53
N LEU A 490 26.59 17.84 -18.71
CA LEU A 490 26.58 19.25 -18.34
C LEU A 490 27.17 20.11 -19.45
N LYS A 491 26.85 21.39 -19.41
CA LYS A 491 27.58 22.44 -20.15
C LYS A 491 28.64 23.07 -19.25
N VAL A 492 29.62 23.73 -19.86
CA VAL A 492 30.62 24.49 -19.11
C VAL A 492 29.94 25.54 -18.22
N GLY A 493 30.35 25.62 -16.95
CA GLY A 493 29.76 26.49 -15.94
C GLY A 493 28.56 25.90 -15.19
N GLU A 494 27.94 24.84 -15.67
CA GLU A 494 26.82 24.19 -14.97
C GLU A 494 27.30 23.37 -13.78
N THR A 495 26.37 23.15 -12.82
CA THR A 495 26.61 22.36 -11.62
C THR A 495 25.66 21.18 -11.51
N ALA A 496 26.07 20.11 -10.85
CA ALA A 496 25.24 18.97 -10.53
C ALA A 496 25.42 18.53 -9.06
N ASN A 497 24.32 18.29 -8.38
CA ASN A 497 24.32 17.64 -7.08
C ASN A 497 24.52 16.14 -7.25
N ILE A 498 25.53 15.59 -6.58
CA ILE A 498 25.81 14.16 -6.54
C ILE A 498 25.05 13.54 -5.37
N ALA A 499 24.03 12.76 -5.68
CA ALA A 499 23.26 12.02 -4.69
C ALA A 499 23.64 10.54 -4.70
N MET A 500 23.83 9.97 -3.50
CA MET A 500 24.25 8.58 -3.30
C MET A 500 23.28 7.87 -2.36
N THR A 501 22.98 6.63 -2.66
CA THR A 501 22.36 5.69 -1.72
C THR A 501 23.44 4.80 -1.12
N LEU A 502 23.43 4.67 0.19
CA LEU A 502 24.34 3.82 0.95
C LEU A 502 23.61 2.51 1.29
N TYR A 503 24.32 1.40 1.21
CA TYR A 503 23.82 0.10 1.68
C TYR A 503 24.78 -0.48 2.69
N ASP A 504 24.24 -1.03 3.77
CA ASP A 504 25.03 -1.73 4.79
C ASP A 504 25.36 -3.18 4.39
N THR A 505 25.99 -3.92 5.28
CA THR A 505 26.41 -5.32 5.04
C THR A 505 25.24 -6.30 4.91
N ASP A 506 24.06 -5.93 5.40
CA ASP A 506 22.83 -6.70 5.25
C ASP A 506 21.97 -6.17 4.10
N GLY A 507 22.48 -5.21 3.30
CA GLY A 507 21.81 -4.68 2.12
C GLY A 507 20.66 -3.71 2.41
N PHE A 508 20.53 -3.23 3.66
CA PHE A 508 19.55 -2.20 3.98
C PHE A 508 20.04 -0.84 3.48
N MET A 509 19.08 -0.11 2.93
CA MET A 509 19.31 1.22 2.40
C MET A 509 19.42 2.26 3.52
N HIS A 510 20.42 3.12 3.39
CA HIS A 510 20.60 4.31 4.22
C HIS A 510 20.71 5.55 3.32
N TRP A 511 20.08 6.65 3.73
CA TRP A 511 20.17 7.89 2.98
C TRP A 511 21.59 8.44 2.94
N ALA A 512 21.95 9.16 1.87
CA ALA A 512 23.27 9.73 1.66
C ALA A 512 23.80 10.48 2.88
N SER A 513 25.06 10.22 3.19
CA SER A 513 25.79 10.87 4.28
C SER A 513 26.59 12.04 3.73
N THR A 514 26.66 13.15 4.44
CA THR A 514 27.56 14.25 4.20
C THR A 514 29.06 13.85 4.31
N THR A 515 29.33 12.62 4.75
CA THR A 515 30.70 12.09 4.95
C THR A 515 31.21 11.24 3.79
N THR A 516 30.52 11.17 2.65
CA THR A 516 31.04 10.55 1.43
C THR A 516 32.18 11.42 0.88
N LYS A 517 33.32 10.82 0.59
CA LYS A 517 34.44 11.50 -0.05
C LYS A 517 34.27 11.44 -1.56
N TYR A 518 34.51 12.57 -2.20
CA TYR A 518 34.46 12.68 -3.65
C TYR A 518 35.82 13.09 -4.20
N SER A 519 36.25 12.46 -5.29
CA SER A 519 37.44 12.85 -6.03
C SER A 519 37.19 12.82 -7.53
N VAL A 520 37.61 13.89 -8.22
CA VAL A 520 37.46 14.03 -9.67
C VAL A 520 38.71 13.46 -10.35
N GLY A 521 38.53 12.53 -11.28
CA GLY A 521 39.66 11.91 -11.99
C GLY A 521 40.46 12.89 -12.83
N ASN A 522 39.82 13.87 -13.46
CA ASN A 522 40.48 14.97 -14.18
C ASN A 522 39.95 16.32 -13.66
N PRO A 523 40.70 17.00 -12.76
CA PRO A 523 40.30 18.28 -12.18
C PRO A 523 40.19 19.45 -13.17
N ALA A 524 40.78 19.31 -14.38
CA ALA A 524 40.66 20.31 -15.44
C ALA A 524 39.25 20.38 -16.01
N ILE A 525 38.48 19.27 -16.00
CA ILE A 525 37.09 19.18 -16.50
C ILE A 525 36.12 19.79 -15.50
N GLY A 526 36.39 19.65 -14.20
CA GLY A 526 35.53 20.20 -13.14
C GLY A 526 36.04 19.89 -11.75
N THR A 527 35.40 20.46 -10.76
CA THR A 527 35.74 20.29 -9.33
C THR A 527 34.54 19.98 -8.48
N MET A 528 34.80 19.28 -7.36
CA MET A 528 33.79 19.04 -6.30
C MET A 528 33.94 20.07 -5.18
N ASN A 529 32.78 20.59 -4.73
CA ASN A 529 32.66 21.26 -3.44
C ASN A 529 31.58 20.53 -2.66
N SER A 530 31.97 19.86 -1.58
CA SER A 530 31.07 18.89 -0.91
C SER A 530 30.53 17.87 -1.91
N ASN A 531 29.22 17.80 -2.12
CA ASN A 531 28.56 16.92 -3.08
C ASN A 531 28.13 17.63 -4.39
N VAL A 532 28.61 18.85 -4.63
CA VAL A 532 28.30 19.62 -5.85
C VAL A 532 29.49 19.57 -6.79
N PHE A 533 29.27 19.04 -7.99
CA PHE A 533 30.23 19.12 -9.09
C PHE A 533 30.00 20.40 -9.89
N THR A 534 31.07 21.11 -10.23
CA THR A 534 31.06 22.29 -11.11
C THR A 534 31.85 22.00 -12.36
N ALA A 535 31.24 22.11 -13.53
CA ALA A 535 31.87 21.91 -14.84
C ALA A 535 32.72 23.14 -15.22
N LYS A 536 34.00 22.93 -15.54
CA LYS A 536 34.95 24.01 -15.88
C LYS A 536 35.36 24.05 -17.34
N LYS A 537 35.46 22.90 -17.98
CA LYS A 537 35.95 22.76 -19.36
C LYS A 537 35.28 21.57 -20.03
N GLU A 538 35.09 21.64 -21.34
CA GLU A 538 34.65 20.50 -22.14
C GLU A 538 35.57 19.30 -21.99
N GLY A 539 34.96 18.11 -21.93
CA GLY A 539 35.66 16.85 -21.73
C GLY A 539 34.82 15.88 -20.86
N SER A 540 35.39 14.71 -20.60
CA SER A 540 34.71 13.72 -19.75
C SER A 540 35.66 13.22 -18.65
N THR A 541 35.08 12.95 -17.46
CA THR A 541 35.84 12.47 -16.30
C THR A 541 34.96 11.57 -15.42
N ASN A 542 35.59 10.77 -14.58
CA ASN A 542 34.85 10.00 -13.55
C ASN A 542 35.02 10.67 -12.18
N ILE A 543 33.93 10.75 -11.42
CA ILE A 543 33.95 11.10 -10.00
C ILE A 543 33.97 9.80 -9.20
N LYS A 544 35.02 9.58 -8.44
CA LYS A 544 35.12 8.50 -7.44
C LYS A 544 34.40 8.95 -6.17
N CYS A 545 33.44 8.15 -5.74
CA CYS A 545 32.70 8.31 -4.48
C CYS A 545 33.17 7.22 -3.53
N GLU A 546 33.57 7.55 -2.30
CA GLU A 546 34.13 6.60 -1.33
C GLU A 546 33.56 6.82 0.07
N LYS A 547 33.15 5.71 0.72
CA LYS A 547 32.68 5.70 2.12
C LYS A 547 32.96 4.33 2.74
N ASP A 548 33.62 4.31 3.89
CA ASP A 548 33.92 3.10 4.68
C ASP A 548 34.64 1.99 3.86
N GLY A 549 35.35 2.37 2.80
CA GLY A 549 35.98 1.44 1.85
C GLY A 549 35.10 1.01 0.68
N ALA A 550 33.80 1.28 0.71
CA ALA A 550 32.93 1.11 -0.45
C ALA A 550 33.19 2.23 -1.48
N VAL A 551 33.21 1.87 -2.76
CA VAL A 551 33.54 2.77 -3.88
C VAL A 551 32.44 2.70 -4.93
N ALA A 552 32.11 3.85 -5.52
CA ALA A 552 31.31 3.95 -6.74
C ALA A 552 31.89 5.03 -7.67
N TYR A 553 31.53 4.97 -8.94
CA TYR A 553 31.95 5.96 -9.91
C TYR A 553 30.75 6.54 -10.65
N ILE A 554 30.81 7.84 -10.93
CA ILE A 554 29.85 8.57 -11.77
C ILE A 554 30.65 9.16 -12.94
N THR A 555 30.21 8.89 -14.16
CA THR A 555 30.81 9.52 -15.34
C THR A 555 30.16 10.87 -15.58
N VAL A 556 30.96 11.94 -15.63
CA VAL A 556 30.49 13.28 -15.99
C VAL A 556 31.04 13.65 -17.35
N THR A 557 30.16 14.08 -18.24
CA THR A 557 30.49 14.57 -19.60
C THR A 557 30.10 16.04 -19.70
N VAL A 558 31.05 16.90 -20.01
CA VAL A 558 30.84 18.33 -20.18
C VAL A 558 30.96 18.65 -21.67
N GLY A 559 29.92 19.20 -22.28
CA GLY A 559 29.82 19.44 -23.71
C GLY A 559 29.42 18.18 -24.49
N ASP A 560 29.71 18.20 -25.81
CA ASP A 560 29.36 17.10 -26.71
C ASP A 560 30.61 16.28 -27.07
N VAL A 561 31.09 15.52 -26.09
CA VAL A 561 32.27 14.67 -26.19
C VAL A 561 31.96 13.23 -25.78
N GLU A 562 32.78 12.29 -26.16
CA GLU A 562 32.66 10.90 -25.76
C GLU A 562 32.81 10.74 -24.23
N ALA A 563 31.96 9.89 -23.65
CA ALA A 563 31.99 9.62 -22.22
C ALA A 563 33.24 8.81 -21.82
N ALA A 564 33.87 9.22 -20.73
CA ALA A 564 35.02 8.48 -20.17
C ALA A 564 34.57 7.07 -19.74
N LYS A 565 35.45 6.07 -20.03
CA LYS A 565 35.20 4.70 -19.58
C LYS A 565 35.11 4.64 -18.07
N LYS A 566 33.99 4.10 -17.57
CA LYS A 566 33.73 3.95 -16.13
C LYS A 566 34.64 2.86 -15.56
N PRO A 567 35.39 3.12 -14.46
CA PRO A 567 36.17 2.08 -13.80
C PRO A 567 35.24 0.96 -13.25
N VAL A 568 35.75 -0.28 -13.36
CA VAL A 568 35.05 -1.43 -12.76
C VAL A 568 35.25 -1.41 -11.24
N VAL A 569 34.18 -1.49 -10.51
CA VAL A 569 34.20 -1.67 -9.04
C VAL A 569 34.08 -3.15 -8.74
N ALA A 570 34.95 -3.69 -7.89
CA ALA A 570 34.82 -5.06 -7.42
C ALA A 570 33.49 -5.22 -6.66
N GLU A 571 32.77 -6.30 -6.91
CA GLU A 571 31.57 -6.62 -6.15
C GLU A 571 31.89 -6.81 -4.67
N VAL A 572 31.05 -6.27 -3.81
CA VAL A 572 31.17 -6.42 -2.36
C VAL A 572 30.71 -7.83 -1.99
N LYS A 573 31.65 -8.63 -1.49
CA LYS A 573 31.36 -9.97 -1.01
C LYS A 573 30.46 -9.90 0.24
N ASP A 574 29.42 -10.76 0.31
CA ASP A 574 28.60 -10.89 1.51
C ASP A 574 29.46 -11.29 2.72
N VAL A 575 29.21 -10.67 3.86
CA VAL A 575 29.94 -10.96 5.10
C VAL A 575 29.77 -12.39 5.59
N LEU A 576 28.68 -13.06 5.21
CA LEU A 576 28.41 -14.47 5.52
C LEU A 576 29.07 -15.44 4.52
N ASP A 577 29.57 -14.92 3.37
CA ASP A 577 30.32 -15.74 2.40
C ASP A 577 31.77 -15.88 2.87
N GLN A 578 32.00 -16.96 3.63
CA GLN A 578 33.27 -17.27 4.29
C GLN A 578 33.64 -18.73 4.00
N LYS A 579 34.92 -19.05 4.06
CA LYS A 579 35.40 -20.42 3.89
C LYS A 579 34.73 -21.36 4.92
N VAL A 580 34.08 -22.39 4.43
CA VAL A 580 33.41 -23.41 5.25
C VAL A 580 34.22 -24.71 5.26
N THR A 581 34.89 -24.97 6.37
CA THR A 581 35.62 -26.23 6.59
C THR A 581 34.88 -27.05 7.64
N LYS A 582 34.60 -28.32 7.35
CA LYS A 582 33.95 -29.21 8.32
C LYS A 582 34.86 -29.43 9.52
N LYS A 583 34.31 -29.19 10.70
CA LYS A 583 34.96 -29.42 12.00
C LYS A 583 34.09 -30.36 12.83
N ASN A 584 34.70 -31.05 13.77
CA ASN A 584 33.94 -31.88 14.76
C ASN A 584 33.56 -31.01 15.97
N ASP A 585 32.69 -30.02 15.74
CA ASP A 585 32.33 -28.97 16.70
C ASP A 585 30.81 -28.88 16.95
N GLY A 586 30.04 -29.90 16.53
CA GLY A 586 28.59 -29.94 16.67
C GLY A 586 27.83 -29.04 15.69
N ALA A 587 28.51 -28.36 14.74
CA ALA A 587 27.85 -27.57 13.72
C ALA A 587 27.10 -28.45 12.70
N TYR A 588 26.01 -27.90 12.17
CA TYR A 588 25.23 -28.52 11.12
C TYR A 588 25.70 -28.05 9.74
N TYR A 589 25.94 -28.98 8.83
CA TYR A 589 26.47 -28.69 7.48
C TYR A 589 25.48 -29.16 6.43
N PHE A 590 25.21 -28.34 5.43
CA PHE A 590 24.45 -28.73 4.25
C PHE A 590 25.01 -28.08 2.98
N ASN A 591 24.85 -28.78 1.88
CA ASN A 591 25.34 -28.31 0.57
C ASN A 591 24.15 -28.18 -0.38
N VAL A 592 24.14 -27.12 -1.22
CA VAL A 592 23.11 -26.85 -2.23
C VAL A 592 23.77 -26.79 -3.60
N ALA A 593 23.28 -27.59 -4.52
CA ALA A 593 23.67 -27.60 -5.92
C ALA A 593 22.53 -27.11 -6.83
N GLY A 594 22.89 -26.47 -7.94
CA GLY A 594 21.95 -26.06 -8.97
C GLY A 594 21.46 -27.22 -9.85
N LYS A 595 20.89 -26.90 -11.00
CA LYS A 595 20.38 -27.88 -11.97
C LYS A 595 21.51 -28.74 -12.53
N ILE A 596 21.36 -30.07 -12.45
CA ILE A 596 22.35 -31.05 -12.86
C ILE A 596 21.94 -31.79 -14.13
N ALA A 597 20.65 -32.06 -14.32
CA ALA A 597 20.17 -32.73 -15.50
C ALA A 597 20.29 -31.86 -16.76
N TYR A 598 20.70 -32.45 -17.85
CA TYR A 598 20.67 -31.80 -19.16
C TYR A 598 19.25 -31.86 -19.75
N THR A 599 18.81 -30.77 -20.31
CA THR A 599 17.47 -30.64 -20.93
C THR A 599 17.53 -30.00 -22.32
N GLY A 600 18.74 -29.94 -22.92
CA GLY A 600 18.92 -29.47 -24.28
C GLY A 600 18.64 -30.56 -25.32
N THR A 601 18.77 -30.23 -26.58
CA THR A 601 18.51 -31.10 -27.73
C THR A 601 19.79 -31.75 -28.31
N GLU A 602 20.95 -31.22 -27.90
CA GLU A 602 22.24 -31.76 -28.39
C GLU A 602 22.57 -33.11 -27.74
N GLU A 603 23.15 -34.02 -28.49
CA GLU A 603 23.62 -35.26 -27.96
C GLU A 603 24.90 -35.06 -27.12
N ILE A 604 24.89 -35.61 -25.91
CA ILE A 604 26.06 -35.60 -25.01
C ILE A 604 26.61 -37.05 -24.93
N ASP A 605 27.91 -37.18 -25.07
CA ASP A 605 28.60 -38.42 -24.81
C ASP A 605 28.26 -38.98 -23.41
N GLU A 606 27.80 -40.19 -23.31
CA GLU A 606 27.31 -40.81 -22.08
C GLU A 606 28.38 -40.83 -20.97
N LYS A 607 29.63 -41.01 -21.32
CA LYS A 607 30.74 -41.02 -20.37
C LYS A 607 30.94 -39.61 -19.81
N VAL A 608 30.99 -38.58 -20.68
CA VAL A 608 31.11 -37.17 -20.26
C VAL A 608 29.97 -36.79 -19.34
N TYR A 609 28.73 -37.18 -19.67
CA TYR A 609 27.55 -36.97 -18.89
C TYR A 609 27.65 -37.56 -17.48
N ASN A 610 28.02 -38.86 -17.42
CA ASN A 610 28.11 -39.59 -16.16
C ASN A 610 29.30 -39.11 -15.30
N ASP A 611 30.45 -38.79 -15.90
CA ASP A 611 31.64 -38.30 -15.20
C ASP A 611 31.36 -36.94 -14.56
N ALA A 612 30.78 -35.97 -15.29
CA ALA A 612 30.42 -34.66 -14.77
C ALA A 612 29.44 -34.78 -13.59
N ARG A 613 28.40 -35.55 -13.72
CA ARG A 613 27.40 -35.78 -12.66
C ARG A 613 27.99 -36.46 -11.44
N SER A 614 28.82 -37.49 -11.61
CA SER A 614 29.49 -38.19 -10.51
C SER A 614 30.43 -37.27 -9.73
N LYS A 615 31.14 -36.40 -10.43
CA LYS A 615 31.96 -35.38 -9.83
C LYS A 615 31.15 -34.38 -8.97
N VAL A 616 30.08 -33.79 -9.53
CA VAL A 616 29.18 -32.90 -8.77
C VAL A 616 28.62 -33.62 -7.54
N LYS A 617 28.13 -34.84 -7.71
CA LYS A 617 27.61 -35.67 -6.61
C LYS A 617 28.65 -35.85 -5.49
N SER A 618 29.88 -36.13 -5.85
CA SER A 618 30.94 -36.31 -4.84
C SER A 618 31.21 -35.06 -4.01
N TYR A 619 31.14 -33.87 -4.63
CA TYR A 619 31.27 -32.58 -3.93
C TYR A 619 30.06 -32.22 -3.07
N VAL A 620 28.85 -32.47 -3.58
CA VAL A 620 27.61 -32.11 -2.88
C VAL A 620 27.40 -33.06 -1.67
N ASP A 621 27.70 -34.32 -1.78
CA ASP A 621 27.60 -35.28 -0.68
C ASP A 621 28.78 -35.17 0.33
N ALA A 622 29.87 -34.52 -0.06
CA ALA A 622 31.04 -34.42 0.81
C ALA A 622 30.84 -33.44 1.96
N ASN A 623 31.18 -33.89 3.16
CA ASN A 623 31.21 -33.05 4.36
C ASN A 623 29.87 -32.39 4.72
N ALA A 624 28.74 -32.98 4.33
CA ALA A 624 27.39 -32.50 4.64
C ALA A 624 26.64 -33.45 5.58
N ASN A 625 25.69 -32.90 6.31
CA ASN A 625 24.61 -33.65 6.98
C ASN A 625 23.42 -33.82 6.03
N VAL A 626 23.22 -32.83 5.12
CA VAL A 626 22.17 -32.87 4.09
C VAL A 626 22.74 -32.41 2.74
N ALA A 627 22.36 -33.10 1.71
CA ALA A 627 22.59 -32.73 0.31
C ALA A 627 21.28 -32.21 -0.32
N ILE A 628 21.32 -31.01 -0.91
CA ILE A 628 20.19 -30.35 -1.56
C ILE A 628 20.49 -30.22 -3.05
N TYR A 629 19.62 -30.75 -3.86
CA TYR A 629 19.67 -30.72 -5.32
C TYR A 629 18.50 -29.85 -5.80
N GLY A 630 18.77 -28.54 -5.95
CA GLY A 630 17.79 -27.52 -6.26
C GLY A 630 17.68 -27.26 -7.74
N GLY A 631 16.85 -27.94 -8.41
CA GLY A 631 16.65 -27.89 -9.85
C GLY A 631 16.56 -29.29 -10.41
N LEU A 632 16.19 -29.43 -11.68
CA LEU A 632 16.00 -30.73 -12.27
C LEU A 632 17.29 -31.57 -12.17
N ASN A 633 17.19 -32.71 -11.54
CA ASN A 633 18.29 -33.66 -11.38
C ASN A 633 17.76 -35.08 -11.40
N ASP A 634 18.65 -36.00 -11.71
CA ASP A 634 18.42 -37.44 -11.73
C ASP A 634 19.43 -38.20 -10.84
N ILE A 635 20.05 -37.47 -9.90
CA ILE A 635 21.02 -37.98 -8.96
C ILE A 635 20.34 -38.29 -7.62
N GLN A 636 20.66 -39.50 -7.08
CA GLN A 636 20.29 -39.84 -5.71
C GLN A 636 21.50 -39.70 -4.77
N SER A 637 21.27 -39.15 -3.59
CA SER A 637 22.29 -39.05 -2.57
C SER A 637 22.69 -40.41 -1.98
N LYS A 638 23.81 -40.47 -1.23
CA LYS A 638 24.24 -41.68 -0.53
C LYS A 638 23.17 -42.11 0.50
N LYS A 639 22.96 -43.41 0.68
CA LYS A 639 21.93 -43.98 1.57
C LYS A 639 21.92 -43.47 3.02
N LYS A 640 23.04 -42.94 3.53
CA LYS A 640 23.17 -42.42 4.92
C LYS A 640 23.07 -40.90 5.03
N LEU A 641 22.86 -40.21 3.92
CA LEU A 641 22.79 -38.74 3.88
C LEU A 641 21.34 -38.33 3.60
N ASP A 642 20.79 -37.51 4.45
CA ASP A 642 19.51 -36.87 4.16
C ASP A 642 19.63 -36.05 2.87
N SER A 643 18.63 -36.12 2.01
CA SER A 643 18.63 -35.33 0.78
C SER A 643 17.28 -34.74 0.49
N LEU A 644 17.33 -33.53 -0.05
CA LEU A 644 16.19 -32.79 -0.58
C LEU A 644 16.43 -32.59 -2.08
N SER A 645 15.72 -33.35 -2.92
CA SER A 645 15.86 -33.26 -4.36
C SER A 645 14.68 -32.59 -5.01
N TRP A 646 14.93 -31.82 -6.05
CA TRP A 646 13.91 -31.19 -6.86
C TRP A 646 12.99 -32.20 -7.52
N THR A 647 11.68 -32.02 -7.33
CA THR A 647 10.64 -32.91 -7.91
C THR A 647 9.59 -32.13 -8.72
N GLY A 648 9.76 -30.81 -8.86
CA GLY A 648 8.72 -29.94 -9.41
C GLY A 648 7.57 -29.66 -8.45
N GLN A 649 7.71 -30.04 -7.17
CA GLN A 649 6.70 -29.89 -6.13
C GLN A 649 7.32 -29.34 -4.84
N TYR A 650 6.48 -28.78 -3.98
CA TYR A 650 6.88 -28.32 -2.66
C TYR A 650 7.49 -29.44 -1.81
N ARG A 651 8.61 -29.15 -1.16
CA ARG A 651 9.25 -30.03 -0.17
C ARG A 651 9.83 -29.20 0.98
N PHE A 652 9.84 -29.77 2.18
CA PHE A 652 10.34 -29.11 3.38
C PHE A 652 11.19 -30.05 4.23
N LEU A 653 12.24 -29.49 4.83
CA LEU A 653 13.08 -30.16 5.82
C LEU A 653 13.45 -29.16 6.92
N SER A 654 13.23 -29.54 8.18
CA SER A 654 13.67 -28.77 9.34
C SER A 654 14.67 -29.59 10.15
N ARG A 655 15.95 -29.17 10.17
CA ARG A 655 17.03 -29.81 10.94
C ARG A 655 18.17 -28.84 11.24
N GLY A 656 18.86 -29.08 12.37
CA GLY A 656 20.09 -28.34 12.72
C GLY A 656 19.92 -26.84 12.84
N GLY A 657 18.72 -26.36 13.20
CA GLY A 657 18.41 -24.95 13.31
C GLY A 657 18.12 -24.25 11.96
N VAL A 658 17.86 -25.06 10.90
CA VAL A 658 17.58 -24.58 9.54
C VAL A 658 16.23 -25.05 9.06
N SER A 659 15.45 -24.16 8.48
CA SER A 659 14.25 -24.42 7.67
C SER A 659 14.67 -24.39 6.20
N LEU A 660 14.58 -25.53 5.53
CA LEU A 660 14.88 -25.70 4.11
C LEU A 660 13.55 -25.93 3.38
N ALA A 661 13.08 -24.92 2.64
CA ALA A 661 11.86 -25.00 1.84
C ALA A 661 12.22 -24.99 0.35
N MET A 662 11.78 -25.99 -0.38
CA MET A 662 11.92 -26.07 -1.83
C MET A 662 10.58 -25.78 -2.47
N VAL A 663 10.49 -24.71 -3.24
CA VAL A 663 9.26 -24.23 -3.90
C VAL A 663 9.42 -24.22 -5.41
N ALA A 664 8.43 -24.74 -6.11
CA ALA A 664 8.42 -24.74 -7.56
C ALA A 664 7.87 -23.42 -8.11
N ALA A 665 8.61 -22.81 -9.04
CA ALA A 665 8.22 -21.60 -9.74
C ALA A 665 8.33 -21.75 -11.28
N THR A 666 8.31 -22.98 -11.76
CA THR A 666 8.60 -23.40 -13.15
C THR A 666 7.81 -22.62 -14.20
N ASN A 667 6.55 -22.24 -13.87
CA ASN A 667 5.67 -21.51 -14.80
C ASN A 667 5.79 -19.98 -14.71
N GLY A 668 6.84 -19.49 -14.03
CA GLY A 668 7.09 -18.05 -13.88
C GLY A 668 6.51 -17.46 -12.61
N GLY A 669 6.58 -18.20 -11.50
CA GLY A 669 6.18 -17.85 -10.16
C GLY A 669 5.62 -19.05 -9.40
N ILE A 670 5.58 -18.94 -8.08
CA ILE A 670 5.01 -19.99 -7.21
C ILE A 670 3.51 -20.12 -7.50
N ASN A 671 2.81 -18.98 -7.58
CA ASN A 671 1.36 -18.95 -7.83
C ASN A 671 0.99 -19.55 -9.19
N ALA A 672 1.73 -19.17 -10.23
CA ALA A 672 1.52 -19.68 -11.58
C ALA A 672 1.84 -21.16 -11.72
N THR A 673 2.60 -21.74 -10.79
CA THR A 673 2.98 -23.17 -10.79
C THR A 673 2.05 -23.99 -9.90
N ASP A 674 1.91 -23.63 -8.65
CA ASP A 674 0.97 -24.22 -7.67
C ASP A 674 0.80 -23.23 -6.51
N ALA A 675 -0.28 -22.47 -6.50
CA ALA A 675 -0.58 -21.46 -5.50
C ALA A 675 -0.59 -22.02 -4.06
N THR A 676 -0.97 -23.29 -3.89
CA THR A 676 -1.05 -23.94 -2.55
C THR A 676 0.30 -24.02 -1.83
N GLN A 677 1.39 -23.88 -2.56
CA GLN A 677 2.73 -23.84 -1.96
C GLN A 677 2.91 -22.67 -1.00
N TRP A 678 2.24 -21.54 -1.24
CA TRP A 678 2.28 -20.38 -0.35
C TRP A 678 1.85 -20.74 1.07
N ALA A 679 0.69 -21.38 1.22
CA ALA A 679 0.20 -21.83 2.52
C ALA A 679 1.16 -22.86 3.17
N LYS A 680 1.69 -23.79 2.38
CA LYS A 680 2.55 -24.88 2.88
C LYS A 680 3.88 -24.34 3.41
N PHE A 681 4.63 -23.55 2.61
CA PHE A 681 5.98 -23.15 3.02
C PHE A 681 5.95 -22.12 4.18
N THR A 682 4.96 -21.21 4.20
CA THR A 682 4.84 -20.25 5.29
C THR A 682 4.48 -20.94 6.61
N ALA A 683 3.51 -21.86 6.59
CA ALA A 683 3.13 -22.63 7.78
C ALA A 683 4.29 -23.50 8.32
N ASP A 684 5.02 -24.18 7.42
CA ASP A 684 6.15 -25.03 7.82
C ASP A 684 7.31 -24.21 8.39
N ILE A 685 7.64 -23.05 7.81
CA ILE A 685 8.68 -22.15 8.33
C ILE A 685 8.27 -21.60 9.70
N GLU A 686 7.02 -21.15 9.87
CA GLU A 686 6.52 -20.64 11.13
C GLU A 686 6.50 -21.72 12.22
N LYS A 687 6.03 -22.93 11.89
CA LYS A 687 6.02 -24.08 12.82
C LYS A 687 7.43 -24.49 13.25
N ALA A 688 8.38 -24.55 12.32
CA ALA A 688 9.76 -24.94 12.60
C ALA A 688 10.50 -23.87 13.43
N ASN A 689 10.17 -22.62 13.25
CA ASN A 689 10.71 -21.46 13.97
C ASN A 689 12.25 -21.41 14.08
N ASN A 690 12.96 -21.86 13.05
CA ASN A 690 14.42 -21.85 13.02
C ASN A 690 14.98 -20.45 12.76
N ASN A 691 16.23 -20.20 13.19
CA ASN A 691 16.92 -18.93 12.97
C ASN A 691 17.47 -18.75 11.54
N THR A 692 17.64 -19.85 10.81
CA THR A 692 18.10 -19.82 9.42
C THR A 692 17.00 -20.38 8.51
N ILE A 693 16.64 -19.62 7.48
CA ILE A 693 15.64 -19.99 6.47
C ILE A 693 16.33 -19.99 5.11
N VAL A 694 16.22 -21.09 4.39
CA VAL A 694 16.70 -21.22 3.01
C VAL A 694 15.54 -21.65 2.12
N LEU A 695 15.10 -20.74 1.26
CA LEU A 695 14.12 -20.99 0.22
C LEU A 695 14.87 -21.38 -1.06
N VAL A 696 14.66 -22.57 -1.57
CA VAL A 696 15.26 -23.05 -2.83
C VAL A 696 14.19 -23.06 -3.91
N THR A 697 14.48 -22.44 -5.05
CA THR A 697 13.53 -22.33 -6.17
C THR A 697 14.23 -22.60 -7.51
N ASP A 698 13.50 -23.04 -8.50
CA ASP A 698 14.00 -23.32 -9.85
C ASP A 698 14.06 -22.05 -10.74
N GLN A 699 13.46 -20.95 -10.33
CA GLN A 699 13.54 -19.65 -11.03
C GLN A 699 13.87 -18.52 -10.06
N THR A 700 14.60 -17.54 -10.54
CA THR A 700 14.91 -16.33 -9.77
C THR A 700 13.64 -15.49 -9.61
N PRO A 701 13.29 -15.00 -8.40
CA PRO A 701 12.08 -14.19 -8.20
C PRO A 701 12.01 -12.92 -9.08
N SER A 702 13.17 -12.34 -9.47
CA SER A 702 13.21 -11.20 -10.39
C SER A 702 12.76 -11.54 -11.82
N ASP A 703 12.75 -12.81 -12.18
CA ASP A 703 12.39 -13.30 -13.51
C ASP A 703 10.96 -13.87 -13.55
N TRP A 704 10.23 -13.77 -12.43
CA TRP A 704 8.84 -14.21 -12.39
C TRP A 704 7.94 -13.30 -13.25
N LYS A 705 6.88 -13.89 -13.82
CA LYS A 705 5.90 -13.18 -14.63
C LYS A 705 5.15 -12.11 -13.86
N SER A 706 4.94 -12.32 -12.55
CA SER A 706 4.27 -11.39 -11.65
C SER A 706 5.28 -10.69 -10.76
N ALA A 707 5.54 -9.41 -11.05
CA ALA A 707 6.34 -8.55 -10.18
C ALA A 707 5.67 -8.37 -8.80
N ALA A 708 4.33 -8.33 -8.76
CA ALA A 708 3.55 -8.26 -7.53
C ALA A 708 3.81 -9.48 -6.63
N GLU A 709 3.83 -10.69 -7.18
CA GLU A 709 4.15 -11.90 -6.44
C GLU A 709 5.59 -11.88 -5.91
N ALA A 710 6.56 -11.44 -6.73
CA ALA A 710 7.95 -11.30 -6.30
C ALA A 710 8.11 -10.26 -5.17
N ASN A 711 7.37 -9.14 -5.24
CA ASN A 711 7.32 -8.12 -4.19
C ASN A 711 6.67 -8.67 -2.91
N TYR A 712 5.60 -9.45 -3.05
CA TYR A 712 4.94 -10.11 -1.93
C TYR A 712 5.86 -11.12 -1.23
N LEU A 713 6.58 -11.96 -1.99
CA LEU A 713 7.60 -12.86 -1.43
C LEU A 713 8.63 -12.06 -0.62
N ARG A 714 9.11 -10.96 -1.17
CA ARG A 714 10.08 -10.11 -0.45
C ARG A 714 9.49 -9.60 0.87
N ALA A 715 8.24 -9.14 0.88
CA ALA A 715 7.58 -8.69 2.10
C ALA A 715 7.44 -9.81 3.15
N VAL A 716 7.07 -11.03 2.72
CA VAL A 716 7.01 -12.22 3.60
C VAL A 716 8.38 -12.56 4.17
N LEU A 717 9.42 -12.54 3.35
CA LEU A 717 10.78 -12.84 3.80
C LEU A 717 11.34 -11.76 4.73
N ASN A 718 11.00 -10.48 4.48
CA ASN A 718 11.39 -9.36 5.35
C ASN A 718 10.76 -9.47 6.75
N LYS A 719 9.52 -9.97 6.87
CA LYS A 719 8.91 -10.30 8.16
C LYS A 719 9.82 -11.21 9.00
N TYR A 720 10.45 -12.22 8.39
CA TYR A 720 11.37 -13.10 9.08
C TYR A 720 12.72 -12.43 9.40
N VAL A 721 13.21 -11.57 8.52
CA VAL A 721 14.42 -10.76 8.78
C VAL A 721 14.22 -9.83 9.98
N GLU A 722 13.05 -9.19 10.08
CA GLU A 722 12.68 -8.33 11.22
C GLU A 722 12.63 -9.10 12.55
N GLN A 723 12.32 -10.39 12.50
CA GLN A 723 12.41 -11.30 13.65
C GLN A 723 13.86 -11.71 13.99
N GLY A 724 14.86 -11.18 13.27
CA GLY A 724 16.28 -11.48 13.47
C GLY A 724 16.78 -12.75 12.77
N LYS A 725 15.93 -13.40 11.96
CA LYS A 725 16.32 -14.62 11.22
C LYS A 725 17.24 -14.29 10.05
N LYS A 726 18.10 -15.25 9.69
CA LYS A 726 18.96 -15.18 8.49
C LYS A 726 18.25 -15.88 7.34
N VAL A 727 17.94 -15.13 6.28
CA VAL A 727 17.08 -15.58 5.17
C VAL A 727 17.87 -15.62 3.87
N PHE A 728 17.77 -16.75 3.18
CA PHE A 728 18.38 -17.02 1.89
C PHE A 728 17.32 -17.44 0.86
N VAL A 729 17.43 -16.91 -0.34
CA VAL A 729 16.72 -17.41 -1.53
C VAL A 729 17.77 -17.91 -2.51
N VAL A 730 17.78 -19.21 -2.74
CA VAL A 730 18.71 -19.88 -3.65
C VAL A 730 17.93 -20.30 -4.89
N SER A 731 18.17 -19.61 -6.01
CA SER A 731 17.62 -19.99 -7.31
C SER A 731 18.58 -20.89 -8.08
N CYS A 732 18.04 -21.86 -8.81
CA CYS A 732 18.80 -22.87 -9.53
C CYS A 732 18.43 -22.84 -11.02
N TYR A 733 18.60 -21.65 -11.65
CA TYR A 733 17.99 -21.42 -12.97
C TYR A 733 18.92 -20.87 -14.04
N ASN A 734 19.96 -20.11 -13.70
CA ASN A 734 20.65 -19.30 -14.70
C ASN A 734 22.03 -19.87 -15.10
N LYS A 735 22.61 -19.29 -16.17
CA LYS A 735 23.92 -19.72 -16.74
C LYS A 735 25.11 -19.33 -15.86
N SER A 736 24.97 -18.35 -14.97
CA SER A 736 26.05 -17.80 -14.15
C SER A 736 25.71 -17.74 -12.68
N TYR A 737 26.72 -17.92 -11.84
CA TYR A 737 26.64 -17.62 -10.41
C TYR A 737 26.57 -16.12 -10.18
N TRP A 738 25.65 -15.70 -9.30
CA TRP A 738 25.65 -14.37 -8.71
C TRP A 738 25.06 -14.42 -7.30
N SER A 739 25.43 -13.44 -6.49
CA SER A 739 24.85 -13.24 -5.16
C SER A 739 24.58 -11.76 -4.92
N SER A 740 23.52 -11.45 -4.20
CA SER A 740 23.19 -10.10 -3.75
C SER A 740 22.50 -10.13 -2.40
N VAL A 741 22.72 -9.09 -1.61
CA VAL A 741 22.04 -8.92 -0.33
C VAL A 741 21.12 -7.71 -0.45
N LYS A 742 19.85 -7.89 -0.16
CA LYS A 742 18.83 -6.83 -0.21
C LYS A 742 17.90 -6.97 0.98
N ASP A 743 17.81 -5.91 1.79
CA ASP A 743 16.92 -5.82 2.95
C ASP A 743 17.04 -7.03 3.90
N GLY A 744 18.25 -7.50 4.14
CA GLY A 744 18.56 -8.65 5.00
C GLY A 744 18.38 -10.02 4.35
N VAL A 745 17.80 -10.10 3.17
CA VAL A 745 17.62 -11.35 2.40
C VAL A 745 18.80 -11.53 1.44
N ARG A 746 19.36 -12.74 1.42
CA ARG A 746 20.46 -13.13 0.53
C ARG A 746 19.90 -13.89 -0.66
N TYR A 747 19.95 -13.25 -1.82
CA TYR A 747 19.56 -13.85 -3.11
C TYR A 747 20.81 -14.40 -3.79
N ILE A 748 20.81 -15.70 -4.06
CA ILE A 748 21.94 -16.40 -4.68
C ILE A 748 21.42 -17.23 -5.83
N ASN A 749 22.01 -17.08 -7.02
CA ASN A 749 21.70 -17.94 -8.15
C ASN A 749 22.83 -18.94 -8.38
N LEU A 750 22.45 -20.20 -8.51
CA LEU A 750 23.36 -21.28 -8.87
C LEU A 750 23.23 -21.62 -10.36
N PRO A 751 24.33 -21.74 -11.09
CA PRO A 751 24.33 -22.05 -12.50
C PRO A 751 23.91 -23.50 -12.78
N ASN A 752 23.47 -23.74 -14.01
CA ASN A 752 23.24 -25.08 -14.51
C ASN A 752 24.59 -25.78 -14.78
N LEU A 753 24.64 -27.11 -14.57
CA LEU A 753 25.82 -27.93 -14.90
C LEU A 753 26.13 -27.93 -16.40
N TRP A 754 25.10 -27.88 -17.22
CA TRP A 754 25.18 -27.97 -18.66
C TRP A 754 24.87 -26.65 -19.33
N GLN A 755 25.67 -26.28 -20.33
CA GLN A 755 25.34 -25.20 -21.26
C GLN A 755 24.34 -25.68 -22.31
N ALA A 756 23.78 -24.78 -23.10
CA ALA A 756 22.77 -25.12 -24.10
C ALA A 756 23.35 -26.02 -25.23
N ASP A 757 24.63 -25.89 -25.52
CA ASP A 757 25.37 -26.66 -26.51
C ASP A 757 25.86 -28.05 -26.02
N GLY A 758 25.39 -28.49 -24.85
CA GLY A 758 25.77 -29.79 -24.27
C GLY A 758 27.16 -29.82 -23.61
N THR A 759 27.85 -28.68 -23.54
CA THR A 759 29.15 -28.63 -22.85
C THR A 759 28.97 -28.44 -21.34
N VAL A 760 29.94 -28.94 -20.55
CA VAL A 760 29.98 -28.78 -19.11
C VAL A 760 30.30 -27.30 -18.77
N ASN A 761 29.53 -26.74 -17.88
CA ASN A 761 29.79 -25.37 -17.39
C ASN A 761 30.98 -25.34 -16.44
N GLU A 762 32.11 -24.82 -16.91
CA GLU A 762 33.35 -24.71 -16.10
C GLU A 762 33.21 -23.82 -14.85
N ASN A 763 32.17 -22.96 -14.81
CA ASN A 763 31.84 -22.10 -13.68
C ASN A 763 30.72 -22.68 -12.80
N TYR A 764 30.45 -23.98 -12.92
CA TYR A 764 29.43 -24.62 -12.09
C TYR A 764 29.80 -24.50 -10.62
N THR A 765 28.92 -23.84 -9.86
CA THR A 765 29.14 -23.44 -8.47
C THR A 765 28.05 -24.03 -7.60
N MET A 766 28.43 -24.58 -6.45
CA MET A 766 27.53 -25.00 -5.38
C MET A 766 27.73 -24.14 -4.13
N LEU A 767 26.77 -24.19 -3.21
CA LEU A 767 26.90 -23.58 -1.88
C LEU A 767 27.18 -24.63 -0.82
N ARG A 768 28.05 -24.30 0.08
CA ARG A 768 28.34 -25.07 1.30
C ARG A 768 28.01 -24.23 2.51
N PHE A 769 27.10 -24.69 3.34
CA PHE A 769 26.62 -23.97 4.53
C PHE A 769 27.13 -24.61 5.82
N ARG A 770 27.35 -23.77 6.82
CA ARG A 770 27.60 -24.16 8.21
C ARG A 770 26.69 -23.37 9.13
N VAL A 771 25.96 -24.06 10.02
CA VAL A 771 25.09 -23.46 11.03
C VAL A 771 25.49 -23.96 12.41
N LYS A 772 25.70 -23.04 13.33
CA LYS A 772 26.01 -23.35 14.73
C LYS A 772 25.50 -22.24 15.64
N ASP A 773 24.78 -22.62 16.68
CA ASP A 773 24.29 -21.70 17.74
C ASP A 773 23.54 -20.46 17.14
N GLY A 774 22.72 -20.69 16.13
CA GLY A 774 21.97 -19.63 15.44
C GLY A 774 22.76 -18.80 14.43
N ASN A 775 24.10 -19.01 14.34
CA ASN A 775 24.95 -18.33 13.36
C ASN A 775 25.10 -19.17 12.10
N VAL A 776 25.05 -18.52 10.94
CA VAL A 776 25.19 -19.15 9.64
C VAL A 776 26.35 -18.51 8.88
N SER A 777 27.10 -19.34 8.15
CA SER A 777 28.03 -18.93 7.11
C SER A 777 27.88 -19.84 5.90
N TYR A 778 28.26 -19.35 4.74
CA TYR A 778 28.27 -20.14 3.50
C TYR A 778 29.51 -19.85 2.68
N GLU A 779 29.85 -20.78 1.79
CA GLU A 779 30.93 -20.66 0.82
C GLU A 779 30.40 -21.05 -0.57
N ALA A 780 30.63 -20.20 -1.55
CA ALA A 780 30.44 -20.54 -2.95
C ALA A 780 31.67 -21.33 -3.46
N VAL A 781 31.43 -22.58 -3.84
CA VAL A 781 32.50 -23.51 -4.26
C VAL A 781 32.33 -23.83 -5.75
N ASN A 782 33.32 -23.41 -6.56
CA ASN A 782 33.39 -23.80 -7.96
C ASN A 782 33.85 -25.28 -8.07
N ILE A 783 33.11 -26.09 -8.80
CA ILE A 783 33.42 -27.51 -9.05
C ILE A 783 34.12 -27.59 -10.39
N LYS A 784 35.46 -27.49 -10.37
CA LYS A 784 36.31 -27.61 -11.55
C LYS A 784 36.49 -29.07 -12.01
#